data_631e29adbbacaab64dc76d71d56fd671
#
_entry.id   631e29adbbacaab64dc76d71d56fd671
#
_cell.length_a   1.000
_cell.length_b   1.000
_cell.length_c   1.000
_cell.angle_alpha   90.00
_cell.angle_beta   90.00
_cell.angle_gamma   90.00
#
_symmetry.space_group_name_H-M   'P 1'
#
loop_
_entity.id
_entity.type
_entity.pdbx_description
1 polymer ?
#
loop_
_entity_poly.entity_id
_entity_poly.type
_entity_poly.pdbx_seq_one_letter_code
_entity_poly.pdbx_strand_id
1 'polypeptide(L)'
;MLSERHELNKIALLELKKDVEETREFSSYFSKMADLLLYVNEIYDTKERTLEQLKQWNRIWYEEISQEQYAHSFGNPEFCTEKFGKEYGQIFAFLYAEMRSGFIYAIEGRLFDLVINNELFLEISNLFLSGEEHPQKIKHIVFDHMRDYSEDVFEYRIREQLDPELDFATKIVMESDLSDPDILYQYGEYISENEIDTLKFLNKLPQEEITAMAKTYVDGFHEGFIINNIDMSPKRSVNIRYTIGFEPVVREAVRLFSEIGLAPIIYRSGVSVLTRGLHKIGYISSSPNPQYEYDHRYDQAIFFDNRFMKHKLECYHNAYEHYKDEAYVFAGPACMETFGEIAFLPENKEENLKLSKKQQELSVEFQMKASEIMNQYIKPEQRSFTIISYPIPEIGDNFEEIFKEVVKVNTLDKDKYRQIQQHLIDALNQAVEVHIKGKGKNKTDLYVAMHEMDDPSKETNFENCLADVNIPVGEVFTSPKLTGTNGVLHVGEVYLNDLKFIDLEITFKDGMISEYTCKNFKTEEENKAFIKENLLYNRDTLPMGEFAIGTNTTAYVMAKTYDILYQLPILIVEKMGPHFAVGDTCYSHCEETEVRNPDGKEIVAKYNECSKEGEYFQCHTDITIPYEELDSICAITLGGDEILLIKDGKFVLSGTETLNEPLTEIG
;
A
#
# COMPACT_ATOMS: atom_id res chain seq x y z
N MET A 1 9.26 8.26 -36.89
CA MET A 1 8.51 7.01 -36.66
C MET A 1 7.44 7.20 -35.57
N LEU A 2 7.79 7.40 -34.27
CA LEU A 2 6.78 7.52 -33.20
C LEU A 2 5.87 8.75 -33.34
N SER A 3 6.44 9.93 -33.63
CA SER A 3 5.65 11.15 -33.87
C SER A 3 4.74 11.03 -35.10
N GLU A 4 5.13 10.25 -36.09
CA GLU A 4 4.30 9.99 -37.26
C GLU A 4 3.11 9.08 -36.90
N ARG A 5 3.33 8.03 -36.10
CA ARG A 5 2.24 7.19 -35.56
C ARG A 5 1.24 8.03 -34.75
N HIS A 6 1.76 8.95 -33.91
CA HIS A 6 0.92 9.88 -33.15
C HIS A 6 0.01 10.71 -34.05
N GLU A 7 0.55 11.35 -35.13
CA GLU A 7 -0.27 12.11 -36.08
C GLU A 7 -1.27 11.24 -36.83
N LEU A 8 -0.89 10.00 -37.20
CA LEU A 8 -1.80 9.06 -37.85
C LEU A 8 -2.94 8.64 -36.92
N ASN A 9 -2.66 8.41 -35.65
CA ASN A 9 -3.67 8.10 -34.63
C ASN A 9 -4.67 9.25 -34.48
N LYS A 10 -4.23 10.50 -34.46
CA LYS A 10 -5.13 11.66 -34.40
C LYS A 10 -6.04 11.74 -35.64
N ILE A 11 -5.48 11.52 -36.84
CA ILE A 11 -6.25 11.49 -38.08
C ILE A 11 -7.31 10.37 -38.00
N ALA A 12 -6.93 9.16 -37.62
CA ALA A 12 -7.83 8.01 -37.50
C ALA A 12 -8.94 8.24 -36.47
N LEU A 13 -8.64 8.88 -35.32
CA LEU A 13 -9.65 9.27 -34.34
C LEU A 13 -10.66 10.30 -34.89
N LEU A 14 -10.19 11.26 -35.71
CA LEU A 14 -11.05 12.23 -36.38
C LEU A 14 -11.92 11.59 -37.47
N GLU A 15 -11.42 10.55 -38.15
CA GLU A 15 -12.19 9.76 -39.13
C GLU A 15 -13.25 8.92 -38.42
N LEU A 16 -12.86 8.17 -37.37
CA LEU A 16 -13.80 7.42 -36.54
C LEU A 16 -14.95 8.30 -36.06
N LYS A 17 -14.68 9.54 -35.64
CA LYS A 17 -15.71 10.47 -35.18
C LYS A 17 -16.70 10.86 -36.28
N LYS A 18 -16.32 10.85 -37.56
CA LYS A 18 -17.21 11.09 -38.68
C LYS A 18 -18.09 9.88 -39.02
N ASP A 19 -17.48 8.68 -38.87
CA ASP A 19 -18.10 7.41 -39.28
C ASP A 19 -18.72 6.66 -38.09
N VAL A 20 -18.77 7.30 -36.91
CA VAL A 20 -19.22 6.68 -35.64
C VAL A 20 -20.60 6.04 -35.69
N GLU A 21 -21.53 6.57 -36.54
CA GLU A 21 -22.87 6.02 -36.72
C GLU A 21 -22.83 4.60 -37.33
N GLU A 22 -21.79 4.23 -38.06
CA GLU A 22 -21.59 2.88 -38.59
C GLU A 22 -21.34 1.86 -37.49
N THR A 23 -20.94 2.29 -36.28
CA THR A 23 -20.84 1.43 -35.10
C THR A 23 -22.20 1.10 -34.46
N ARG A 24 -23.32 1.59 -35.04
CA ARG A 24 -24.72 1.26 -34.70
C ARG A 24 -25.04 1.59 -33.22
N GLU A 25 -25.52 0.57 -32.49
CA GLU A 25 -25.88 0.74 -31.05
C GLU A 25 -24.74 1.15 -30.16
N PHE A 26 -23.47 1.00 -30.59
CA PHE A 26 -22.26 1.38 -29.84
C PHE A 26 -21.80 2.80 -30.15
N SER A 27 -22.47 3.54 -31.06
CA SER A 27 -22.02 4.86 -31.53
C SER A 27 -21.80 5.87 -30.40
N SER A 28 -22.64 5.85 -29.35
CA SER A 28 -22.48 6.74 -28.20
C SER A 28 -21.20 6.48 -27.40
N TYR A 29 -20.75 5.23 -27.31
CA TYR A 29 -19.49 4.86 -26.66
C TYR A 29 -18.29 5.32 -27.49
N PHE A 30 -18.25 4.95 -28.77
CA PHE A 30 -17.11 5.29 -29.65
C PHE A 30 -16.97 6.79 -29.89
N SER A 31 -18.10 7.53 -29.99
CA SER A 31 -18.07 9.00 -30.04
C SER A 31 -17.40 9.60 -28.80
N LYS A 32 -17.83 9.16 -27.61
CA LYS A 32 -17.29 9.66 -26.34
C LYS A 32 -15.81 9.32 -26.19
N MET A 33 -15.41 8.09 -26.53
CA MET A 33 -14.01 7.66 -26.44
C MET A 33 -13.11 8.39 -27.43
N ALA A 34 -13.59 8.62 -28.66
CA ALA A 34 -12.84 9.42 -29.63
C ALA A 34 -12.62 10.87 -29.14
N ASP A 35 -13.64 11.50 -28.55
CA ASP A 35 -13.52 12.83 -27.94
C ASP A 35 -12.50 12.83 -26.80
N LEU A 36 -12.56 11.85 -25.92
CA LEU A 36 -11.63 11.70 -24.79
C LEU A 36 -10.18 11.53 -25.26
N LEU A 37 -9.93 10.66 -26.23
CA LEU A 37 -8.58 10.43 -26.75
C LEU A 37 -8.06 11.63 -27.58
N LEU A 38 -8.89 12.31 -28.34
CA LEU A 38 -8.51 13.55 -29.02
C LEU A 38 -8.14 14.64 -28.02
N TYR A 39 -8.89 14.76 -26.93
CA TYR A 39 -8.59 15.71 -25.84
C TYR A 39 -7.22 15.43 -25.21
N VAL A 40 -6.92 14.17 -24.92
CA VAL A 40 -5.62 13.76 -24.36
C VAL A 40 -4.47 14.06 -25.33
N ASN A 41 -4.66 13.82 -26.64
CA ASN A 41 -3.66 14.15 -27.65
C ASN A 41 -3.42 15.67 -27.75
N GLU A 42 -4.47 16.50 -27.59
CA GLU A 42 -4.36 17.96 -27.53
C GLU A 42 -3.54 18.41 -26.30
N ILE A 43 -3.78 17.80 -25.14
CA ILE A 43 -2.99 18.05 -23.92
C ILE A 43 -1.51 17.72 -24.16
N TYR A 44 -1.21 16.57 -24.79
CA TYR A 44 0.16 16.19 -25.12
C TYR A 44 0.83 17.19 -26.07
N ASP A 45 0.12 17.65 -27.08
CA ASP A 45 0.65 18.59 -28.08
C ASP A 45 0.88 20.01 -27.52
N THR A 46 0.23 20.35 -26.41
CA THR A 46 0.41 21.64 -25.74
C THR A 46 1.74 21.69 -25.00
N LYS A 47 2.71 22.48 -25.55
CA LYS A 47 4.08 22.53 -25.04
C LYS A 47 4.24 23.45 -23.81
N GLU A 48 3.58 24.60 -23.82
CA GLU A 48 3.58 25.53 -22.69
C GLU A 48 2.25 25.40 -21.95
N ARG A 49 2.30 25.03 -20.67
CA ARG A 49 1.14 24.75 -19.84
C ARG A 49 1.13 25.68 -18.65
N THR A 50 0.05 26.44 -18.48
CA THR A 50 -0.14 27.25 -17.28
C THR A 50 -0.78 26.41 -16.16
N LEU A 51 -0.60 26.81 -14.90
CA LEU A 51 -1.24 26.12 -13.76
C LEU A 51 -2.77 26.11 -13.89
N GLU A 52 -3.35 27.20 -14.37
CA GLU A 52 -4.80 27.30 -14.62
C GLU A 52 -5.28 26.29 -15.67
N GLN A 53 -4.52 26.05 -16.74
CA GLN A 53 -4.85 25.02 -17.73
C GLN A 53 -4.75 23.62 -17.13
N LEU A 54 -3.69 23.34 -16.36
CA LEU A 54 -3.53 22.04 -15.69
C LEU A 54 -4.68 21.76 -14.72
N LYS A 55 -5.08 22.74 -13.93
CA LYS A 55 -6.23 22.69 -13.04
C LYS A 55 -7.53 22.43 -13.78
N GLN A 56 -7.77 23.13 -14.88
CA GLN A 56 -8.95 22.92 -15.72
C GLN A 56 -8.98 21.53 -16.33
N TRP A 57 -7.85 21.04 -16.88
CA TRP A 57 -7.75 19.71 -17.46
C TRP A 57 -7.98 18.61 -16.40
N ASN A 58 -7.40 18.77 -15.23
CA ASN A 58 -7.57 17.86 -14.11
C ASN A 58 -9.05 17.74 -13.72
N ARG A 59 -9.75 18.87 -13.53
CA ARG A 59 -11.16 18.90 -13.20
C ARG A 59 -12.00 18.19 -14.26
N ILE A 60 -11.84 18.54 -15.53
CA ILE A 60 -12.59 17.93 -16.64
C ILE A 60 -12.34 16.42 -16.69
N TRP A 61 -11.08 16.01 -16.46
CA TRP A 61 -10.69 14.60 -16.57
C TRP A 61 -11.30 13.74 -15.49
N TYR A 62 -11.29 14.19 -14.24
CA TYR A 62 -11.76 13.39 -13.11
C TYR A 62 -13.26 13.52 -12.82
N GLU A 63 -13.94 14.54 -13.36
CA GLU A 63 -15.37 14.78 -13.13
C GLU A 63 -16.25 13.57 -13.51
N GLU A 64 -15.95 12.89 -14.62
CA GLU A 64 -16.77 11.76 -15.13
C GLU A 64 -16.73 10.51 -14.26
N ILE A 65 -15.69 10.32 -13.50
CA ILE A 65 -15.55 9.20 -12.56
C ILE A 65 -15.80 9.60 -11.11
N SER A 66 -16.12 10.89 -10.86
CA SER A 66 -16.48 11.36 -9.51
C SER A 66 -17.70 10.60 -8.97
N GLN A 67 -17.86 10.57 -7.66
CA GLN A 67 -18.99 9.89 -7.01
C GLN A 67 -20.34 10.34 -7.57
N GLU A 68 -20.51 11.64 -7.90
CA GLU A 68 -21.77 12.21 -8.40
C GLU A 68 -22.08 11.78 -9.83
N GLN A 69 -21.07 11.58 -10.69
CA GLN A 69 -21.26 11.30 -12.12
C GLN A 69 -21.10 9.82 -12.47
N TYR A 70 -20.51 9.03 -11.58
CA TYR A 70 -20.13 7.64 -11.87
C TYR A 70 -21.27 6.73 -12.31
N ALA A 71 -22.47 6.93 -11.76
CA ALA A 71 -23.62 6.12 -12.10
C ALA A 71 -23.93 6.08 -13.62
N HIS A 72 -23.52 7.11 -14.37
CA HIS A 72 -23.74 7.25 -15.82
C HIS A 72 -22.46 7.26 -16.64
N SER A 73 -21.31 6.99 -16.01
CA SER A 73 -20.02 6.89 -16.67
C SER A 73 -19.84 5.56 -17.39
N PHE A 74 -19.17 5.57 -18.53
CA PHE A 74 -18.68 4.33 -19.18
C PHE A 74 -17.59 3.61 -18.36
N GLY A 75 -17.06 4.24 -17.33
CA GLY A 75 -16.24 3.58 -16.31
C GLY A 75 -17.05 2.74 -15.32
N ASN A 76 -18.38 2.82 -15.30
CA ASN A 76 -19.22 1.99 -14.44
C ASN A 76 -19.63 0.70 -15.17
N PRO A 77 -19.16 -0.49 -14.72
CA PRO A 77 -19.50 -1.77 -15.36
C PRO A 77 -20.99 -2.05 -15.42
N GLU A 78 -21.77 -1.65 -14.39
CA GLU A 78 -23.22 -1.80 -14.36
C GLU A 78 -23.88 -0.98 -15.47
N PHE A 79 -23.56 0.31 -15.59
CA PHE A 79 -24.08 1.16 -16.66
C PHE A 79 -23.73 0.64 -18.05
N CYS A 80 -22.49 0.20 -18.26
CA CYS A 80 -22.09 -0.39 -19.53
C CYS A 80 -22.84 -1.70 -19.83
N THR A 81 -23.04 -2.54 -18.82
CA THR A 81 -23.73 -3.83 -18.98
C THR A 81 -25.23 -3.65 -19.27
N GLU A 82 -25.87 -2.69 -18.59
CA GLU A 82 -27.26 -2.34 -18.91
C GLU A 82 -27.43 -1.86 -20.35
N LYS A 83 -26.47 -1.09 -20.84
CA LYS A 83 -26.55 -0.45 -22.15
C LYS A 83 -26.18 -1.38 -23.32
N PHE A 84 -25.17 -2.25 -23.13
CA PHE A 84 -24.53 -3.01 -24.20
C PHE A 84 -24.57 -4.53 -23.99
N GLY A 85 -25.22 -5.00 -22.94
CA GLY A 85 -25.16 -6.40 -22.52
C GLY A 85 -23.87 -6.78 -21.83
N LYS A 86 -23.87 -7.89 -21.10
CA LYS A 86 -22.79 -8.24 -20.14
C LYS A 86 -21.41 -8.33 -20.80
N GLU A 87 -21.27 -9.02 -21.92
CA GLU A 87 -19.94 -9.25 -22.52
C GLU A 87 -19.31 -7.97 -23.08
N TYR A 88 -20.08 -7.18 -23.85
CA TYR A 88 -19.59 -5.90 -24.36
C TYR A 88 -19.47 -4.85 -23.26
N GLY A 89 -20.40 -4.82 -22.29
CA GLY A 89 -20.38 -3.89 -21.18
C GLY A 89 -19.12 -4.00 -20.35
N GLN A 90 -18.71 -5.22 -20.00
CA GLN A 90 -17.45 -5.45 -19.27
C GLN A 90 -16.21 -5.03 -20.08
N ILE A 91 -16.18 -5.31 -21.39
CA ILE A 91 -15.09 -4.89 -22.27
C ILE A 91 -15.00 -3.38 -22.35
N PHE A 92 -16.14 -2.70 -22.52
CA PHE A 92 -16.16 -1.24 -22.66
C PHE A 92 -15.80 -0.51 -21.36
N ALA A 93 -16.25 -1.01 -20.21
CA ALA A 93 -15.83 -0.46 -18.92
C ALA A 93 -14.32 -0.62 -18.72
N PHE A 94 -13.77 -1.79 -19.02
CA PHE A 94 -12.34 -2.03 -19.02
C PHE A 94 -11.57 -1.07 -19.95
N LEU A 95 -11.99 -0.97 -21.23
CA LEU A 95 -11.34 -0.10 -22.20
C LEU A 95 -11.40 1.38 -21.79
N TYR A 96 -12.54 1.81 -21.24
CA TYR A 96 -12.67 3.17 -20.72
C TYR A 96 -11.64 3.44 -19.61
N ALA A 97 -11.53 2.51 -18.65
CA ALA A 97 -10.58 2.64 -17.55
C ALA A 97 -9.12 2.64 -18.04
N GLU A 98 -8.77 1.74 -18.98
CA GLU A 98 -7.41 1.67 -19.52
C GLU A 98 -7.04 2.91 -20.34
N MET A 99 -7.93 3.38 -21.20
CA MET A 99 -7.70 4.59 -22.01
C MET A 99 -7.51 5.85 -21.16
N ARG A 100 -8.02 5.89 -19.94
CA ARG A 100 -7.81 7.02 -19.01
C ARG A 100 -6.36 7.18 -18.58
N SER A 101 -5.53 6.13 -18.66
CA SER A 101 -4.08 6.24 -18.45
C SER A 101 -3.41 7.26 -19.41
N GLY A 102 -4.02 7.50 -20.58
CA GLY A 102 -3.55 8.44 -21.57
C GLY A 102 -3.37 9.88 -21.06
N PHE A 103 -4.19 10.33 -20.10
CA PHE A 103 -4.04 11.65 -19.49
C PHE A 103 -2.68 11.80 -18.79
N ILE A 104 -2.31 10.79 -18.03
CA ILE A 104 -1.04 10.73 -17.33
C ILE A 104 0.11 10.71 -18.35
N TYR A 105 0.00 9.90 -19.40
CA TYR A 105 1.02 9.85 -20.45
C TYR A 105 1.19 11.20 -21.16
N ALA A 106 0.09 11.93 -21.36
CA ALA A 106 0.14 13.27 -21.93
C ALA A 106 0.78 14.29 -20.98
N ILE A 107 0.47 14.25 -19.70
CA ILE A 107 1.06 15.15 -18.68
C ILE A 107 2.58 14.90 -18.55
N GLU A 108 3.01 13.65 -18.47
CA GLU A 108 4.43 13.27 -18.33
C GLU A 108 5.21 13.33 -19.66
N GLY A 109 4.54 13.54 -20.81
CA GLY A 109 5.19 13.55 -22.11
C GLY A 109 5.58 12.16 -22.62
N ARG A 110 4.94 11.10 -22.18
CA ARG A 110 5.17 9.69 -22.52
C ARG A 110 4.52 9.32 -23.85
N LEU A 111 5.14 9.75 -24.94
CA LEU A 111 4.59 9.59 -26.30
C LEU A 111 4.39 8.13 -26.68
N PHE A 112 5.30 7.23 -26.29
CA PHE A 112 5.20 5.82 -26.64
C PHE A 112 3.91 5.21 -26.08
N ASP A 113 3.68 5.37 -24.78
CA ASP A 113 2.49 4.85 -24.09
C ASP A 113 1.20 5.45 -24.64
N LEU A 114 1.20 6.75 -24.94
CA LEU A 114 0.05 7.43 -25.54
C LEU A 114 -0.28 6.88 -26.93
N VAL A 115 0.73 6.61 -27.76
CA VAL A 115 0.55 6.07 -29.11
C VAL A 115 -0.03 4.66 -29.06
N ILE A 116 0.56 3.75 -28.28
CA ILE A 116 0.07 2.37 -28.22
C ILE A 116 -1.34 2.30 -27.61
N ASN A 117 -1.63 3.16 -26.64
CA ASN A 117 -2.97 3.26 -26.04
C ASN A 117 -4.03 3.66 -27.10
N ASN A 118 -3.74 4.68 -27.91
CA ASN A 118 -4.62 5.08 -29.01
C ASN A 118 -4.78 3.95 -30.05
N GLU A 119 -3.70 3.24 -30.39
CA GLU A 119 -3.73 2.16 -31.37
C GLU A 119 -4.59 0.98 -30.92
N LEU A 120 -4.52 0.59 -29.66
CA LEU A 120 -5.43 -0.45 -29.09
C LEU A 120 -6.90 -0.06 -29.32
N PHE A 121 -7.26 1.16 -28.98
CA PHE A 121 -8.63 1.64 -29.16
C PHE A 121 -9.04 1.67 -30.65
N LEU A 122 -8.18 2.18 -31.52
CA LEU A 122 -8.45 2.26 -32.97
C LEU A 122 -8.57 0.88 -33.60
N GLU A 123 -7.75 -0.09 -33.22
CA GLU A 123 -7.85 -1.46 -33.71
C GLU A 123 -9.20 -2.09 -33.34
N ILE A 124 -9.63 -1.90 -32.08
CA ILE A 124 -10.93 -2.40 -31.63
C ILE A 124 -12.08 -1.67 -32.36
N SER A 125 -12.01 -0.35 -32.51
CA SER A 125 -13.07 0.43 -33.18
C SER A 125 -13.26 0.00 -34.63
N ASN A 126 -12.20 -0.38 -35.34
CA ASN A 126 -12.26 -0.87 -36.72
C ASN A 126 -13.07 -2.17 -36.86
N LEU A 127 -13.12 -3.02 -35.83
CA LEU A 127 -14.01 -4.20 -35.85
C LEU A 127 -15.49 -3.81 -35.91
N PHE A 128 -15.85 -2.76 -35.18
CA PHE A 128 -17.23 -2.27 -35.13
C PHE A 128 -17.61 -1.52 -36.42
N LEU A 129 -16.68 -0.77 -36.99
CA LEU A 129 -16.90 -0.11 -38.30
C LEU A 129 -17.07 -1.14 -39.42
N SER A 130 -16.35 -2.26 -39.39
CA SER A 130 -16.45 -3.32 -40.40
C SER A 130 -17.59 -4.31 -40.15
N GLY A 131 -18.28 -4.23 -38.99
CA GLY A 131 -19.30 -5.19 -38.59
C GLY A 131 -18.78 -6.60 -38.31
N GLU A 132 -17.49 -6.68 -37.90
CA GLU A 132 -16.82 -7.93 -37.55
C GLU A 132 -16.60 -8.09 -36.02
N GLU A 133 -17.29 -7.26 -35.25
CA GLU A 133 -17.20 -7.24 -33.80
C GLU A 133 -17.68 -8.57 -33.19
N HIS A 134 -16.85 -9.09 -32.27
CA HIS A 134 -17.16 -10.27 -31.46
C HIS A 134 -16.39 -10.20 -30.16
N PRO A 135 -17.01 -10.42 -28.97
CA PRO A 135 -16.34 -10.28 -27.69
C PRO A 135 -15.02 -11.04 -27.58
N GLN A 136 -14.97 -12.29 -28.09
CA GLN A 136 -13.74 -13.09 -28.03
C GLN A 136 -12.63 -12.53 -28.94
N LYS A 137 -12.99 -11.95 -30.11
CA LYS A 137 -12.02 -11.31 -31.01
C LYS A 137 -11.42 -10.08 -30.35
N ILE A 138 -12.23 -9.26 -29.65
CA ILE A 138 -11.77 -8.09 -28.93
C ILE A 138 -10.85 -8.50 -27.78
N LYS A 139 -11.22 -9.52 -26.97
CA LYS A 139 -10.37 -10.04 -25.91
C LYS A 139 -9.02 -10.55 -26.44
N HIS A 140 -8.99 -11.11 -27.64
CA HIS A 140 -7.75 -11.54 -28.28
C HIS A 140 -6.86 -10.37 -28.69
N ILE A 141 -7.42 -9.30 -29.25
CA ILE A 141 -6.71 -8.08 -29.56
C ILE A 141 -6.12 -7.48 -28.29
N VAL A 142 -6.90 -7.39 -27.20
CA VAL A 142 -6.41 -6.91 -25.90
C VAL A 142 -5.24 -7.79 -25.41
N PHE A 143 -5.38 -9.11 -25.48
CA PHE A 143 -4.31 -10.04 -25.08
C PHE A 143 -3.03 -9.83 -25.90
N ASP A 144 -3.15 -9.77 -27.23
CA ASP A 144 -1.98 -9.59 -28.10
C ASP A 144 -1.32 -8.22 -27.86
N HIS A 145 -2.10 -7.16 -27.73
CA HIS A 145 -1.58 -5.83 -27.42
C HIS A 145 -0.83 -5.81 -26.08
N MET A 146 -1.44 -6.33 -25.00
CA MET A 146 -0.81 -6.37 -23.68
C MET A 146 0.46 -7.22 -23.68
N ARG A 147 0.49 -8.31 -24.43
CA ARG A 147 1.69 -9.15 -24.58
C ARG A 147 2.79 -8.43 -25.36
N ASP A 148 2.45 -7.86 -26.52
CA ASP A 148 3.43 -7.33 -27.45
C ASP A 148 4.14 -6.08 -26.92
N TYR A 149 3.50 -5.32 -26.03
CA TYR A 149 4.08 -4.12 -25.41
C TYR A 149 4.52 -4.32 -23.96
N SER A 150 4.40 -5.54 -23.40
CA SER A 150 4.79 -5.81 -22.02
C SER A 150 6.26 -5.52 -21.74
N GLU A 151 7.17 -5.85 -22.67
CA GLU A 151 8.61 -5.63 -22.48
C GLU A 151 8.93 -4.14 -22.30
N ASP A 152 8.46 -3.28 -23.22
CA ASP A 152 8.67 -1.82 -23.15
C ASP A 152 8.04 -1.21 -21.87
N VAL A 153 6.81 -1.65 -21.52
CA VAL A 153 6.08 -1.14 -20.35
C VAL A 153 6.78 -1.52 -19.06
N PHE A 154 7.25 -2.78 -18.91
CA PHE A 154 7.95 -3.20 -17.70
C PHE A 154 9.38 -2.67 -17.64
N GLU A 155 10.06 -2.51 -18.76
CA GLU A 155 11.38 -1.85 -18.81
C GLU A 155 11.26 -0.42 -18.27
N TYR A 156 10.28 0.36 -18.77
CA TYR A 156 10.03 1.71 -18.25
C TYR A 156 9.64 1.69 -16.77
N ARG A 157 8.75 0.76 -16.35
CA ARG A 157 8.29 0.66 -14.96
C ARG A 157 9.43 0.36 -13.98
N ILE A 158 10.36 -0.51 -14.32
CA ILE A 158 11.52 -0.81 -13.48
C ILE A 158 12.51 0.35 -13.50
N ARG A 159 12.72 0.96 -14.66
CA ARG A 159 13.57 2.16 -14.79
C ARG A 159 13.10 3.29 -13.87
N GLU A 160 11.82 3.64 -13.88
CA GLU A 160 11.31 4.75 -13.05
C GLU A 160 11.42 4.48 -11.53
N GLN A 161 11.56 3.20 -11.13
CA GLN A 161 11.76 2.79 -9.74
C GLN A 161 13.22 2.83 -9.29
N LEU A 162 14.18 2.85 -10.23
CA LEU A 162 15.59 2.68 -9.95
C LEU A 162 16.48 3.83 -10.47
N ASP A 163 16.05 4.55 -11.49
CA ASP A 163 16.83 5.58 -12.20
C ASP A 163 16.42 7.00 -11.75
N PRO A 164 17.26 7.71 -10.99
CA PRO A 164 16.98 9.07 -10.55
C PRO A 164 16.98 10.10 -11.69
N GLU A 165 17.39 9.73 -12.92
CA GLU A 165 17.31 10.62 -14.09
C GLU A 165 15.87 10.81 -14.59
N LEU A 166 14.96 9.90 -14.20
CA LEU A 166 13.52 10.09 -14.44
C LEU A 166 12.93 10.98 -13.34
N ASP A 167 13.14 12.26 -13.45
CA ASP A 167 13.01 13.27 -12.41
C ASP A 167 11.71 14.13 -12.49
N PHE A 168 10.68 13.65 -13.19
CA PHE A 168 9.42 14.39 -13.39
C PHE A 168 8.84 14.95 -12.07
N ALA A 169 8.58 14.09 -11.11
CA ALA A 169 8.03 14.51 -9.82
C ALA A 169 9.07 15.22 -8.94
N THR A 170 10.34 14.83 -9.01
CA THR A 170 11.44 15.49 -8.30
C THR A 170 11.56 16.97 -8.72
N LYS A 171 11.38 17.29 -10.00
CA LYS A 171 11.35 18.69 -10.49
C LYS A 171 10.17 19.46 -9.91
N ILE A 172 8.97 18.88 -9.86
CA ILE A 172 7.82 19.53 -9.24
C ILE A 172 8.14 19.87 -7.78
N VAL A 173 8.63 18.91 -7.00
CA VAL A 173 8.99 19.11 -5.60
C VAL A 173 10.07 20.18 -5.43
N MET A 174 11.13 20.16 -6.23
CA MET A 174 12.33 20.98 -6.00
C MET A 174 12.26 22.36 -6.64
N GLU A 175 11.58 22.52 -7.80
CA GLU A 175 11.63 23.72 -8.62
C GLU A 175 10.37 24.58 -8.54
N SER A 176 9.20 24.01 -8.14
CA SER A 176 7.95 24.77 -8.07
C SER A 176 7.89 25.75 -6.89
N ASP A 177 7.10 26.79 -7.02
CA ASP A 177 6.76 27.69 -5.91
C ASP A 177 5.70 27.02 -5.02
N LEU A 178 6.11 26.37 -3.93
CA LEU A 178 5.21 25.66 -3.04
C LEU A 178 4.22 26.57 -2.29
N SER A 179 4.35 27.89 -2.39
CA SER A 179 3.35 28.81 -1.82
C SER A 179 2.05 28.88 -2.65
N ASP A 180 2.11 28.45 -3.92
CA ASP A 180 0.95 28.35 -4.80
C ASP A 180 0.43 26.91 -4.86
N PRO A 181 -0.72 26.57 -4.24
CA PRO A 181 -1.22 25.20 -4.23
C PRO A 181 -1.63 24.67 -5.61
N ASP A 182 -1.82 25.53 -6.59
CA ASP A 182 -2.14 25.08 -7.96
C ASP A 182 -0.98 24.32 -8.62
N ILE A 183 0.23 24.38 -8.06
CA ILE A 183 1.36 23.54 -8.51
C ILE A 183 1.06 22.04 -8.43
N LEU A 184 0.17 21.60 -7.53
CA LEU A 184 -0.17 20.21 -7.36
C LEU A 184 -0.81 19.60 -8.61
N TYR A 185 -1.48 20.40 -9.45
CA TYR A 185 -2.05 19.93 -10.72
C TYR A 185 -1.00 19.52 -11.76
N GLN A 186 0.27 19.84 -11.53
CA GLN A 186 1.37 19.40 -12.41
C GLN A 186 1.58 17.88 -12.38
N TYR A 187 1.20 17.21 -11.29
CA TYR A 187 1.30 15.74 -11.19
C TYR A 187 0.36 15.01 -12.14
N GLY A 188 -0.76 15.65 -12.56
CA GLY A 188 -1.80 14.96 -13.33
C GLY A 188 -2.67 14.00 -12.53
N GLU A 189 -2.41 13.83 -11.23
CA GLU A 189 -3.28 13.08 -10.31
C GLU A 189 -4.53 13.88 -9.94
N TYR A 190 -5.56 13.20 -9.44
CA TYR A 190 -6.71 13.90 -8.87
C TYR A 190 -6.27 14.72 -7.65
N ILE A 191 -6.64 15.97 -7.62
CA ILE A 191 -6.32 16.90 -6.52
C ILE A 191 -7.61 17.35 -5.86
N SER A 192 -7.76 16.99 -4.61
CA SER A 192 -8.88 17.37 -3.75
C SER A 192 -8.51 18.50 -2.78
N GLU A 193 -9.44 18.89 -1.93
CA GLU A 193 -9.15 19.82 -0.84
C GLU A 193 -8.15 19.23 0.17
N ASN A 194 -8.04 17.90 0.28
CA ASN A 194 -7.06 17.26 1.16
C ASN A 194 -5.62 17.67 0.81
N GLU A 195 -5.24 17.53 -0.46
CA GLU A 195 -3.89 17.89 -0.93
C GLU A 195 -3.64 19.39 -0.81
N ILE A 196 -4.63 20.19 -1.23
CA ILE A 196 -4.56 21.64 -1.21
C ILE A 196 -4.41 22.18 0.22
N ASP A 197 -5.23 21.72 1.14
CA ASP A 197 -5.24 22.21 2.51
C ASP A 197 -4.09 21.66 3.35
N THR A 198 -3.61 20.43 3.05
CA THR A 198 -2.35 19.91 3.59
C THR A 198 -1.18 20.81 3.22
N LEU A 199 -1.02 21.15 1.94
CA LEU A 199 0.05 22.04 1.49
C LEU A 199 -0.05 23.42 2.12
N LYS A 200 -1.26 24.00 2.16
CA LYS A 200 -1.49 25.29 2.82
C LYS A 200 -1.16 25.26 4.32
N PHE A 201 -1.50 24.18 5.01
CA PHE A 201 -1.19 24.00 6.43
C PHE A 201 0.31 23.92 6.67
N LEU A 202 1.01 23.06 5.92
CA LEU A 202 2.46 22.89 6.04
C LEU A 202 3.21 24.19 5.75
N ASN A 203 2.73 24.99 4.78
CA ASN A 203 3.29 26.32 4.49
C ASN A 203 3.11 27.35 5.61
N LYS A 204 2.20 27.15 6.57
CA LYS A 204 2.04 28.01 7.76
C LYS A 204 3.03 27.63 8.88
N LEU A 205 3.57 26.40 8.86
CA LEU A 205 4.50 25.93 9.89
C LEU A 205 5.87 26.62 9.76
N PRO A 206 6.57 26.87 10.88
CA PRO A 206 7.96 27.31 10.85
C PRO A 206 8.84 26.33 10.10
N GLN A 207 9.86 26.83 9.39
CA GLN A 207 10.81 25.97 8.64
C GLN A 207 11.50 24.95 9.54
N GLU A 208 11.73 25.30 10.81
CA GLU A 208 12.33 24.41 11.80
C GLU A 208 11.47 23.18 12.08
N GLU A 209 10.13 23.34 12.08
CA GLU A 209 9.20 22.21 12.25
C GLU A 209 9.20 21.30 11.00
N ILE A 210 9.17 21.88 9.81
CA ILE A 210 9.29 21.15 8.54
C ILE A 210 10.60 20.36 8.49
N THR A 211 11.72 21.02 8.88
CA THR A 211 13.03 20.37 8.92
C THR A 211 13.08 19.24 9.97
N ALA A 212 12.44 19.42 11.12
CA ALA A 212 12.37 18.38 12.16
C ALA A 212 11.57 17.15 11.68
N MET A 213 10.42 17.37 11.02
CA MET A 213 9.63 16.29 10.42
C MET A 213 10.44 15.50 9.37
N ALA A 214 11.06 16.20 8.43
CA ALA A 214 11.89 15.58 7.41
C ALA A 214 13.09 14.83 8.02
N LYS A 215 13.71 15.40 9.06
CA LYS A 215 14.85 14.80 9.75
C LYS A 215 14.48 13.52 10.48
N THR A 216 13.35 13.47 11.17
CA THR A 216 12.85 12.25 11.83
C THR A 216 12.75 11.09 10.83
N TYR A 217 12.21 11.36 9.68
CA TYR A 217 12.03 10.41 8.60
C TYR A 217 13.36 9.94 7.97
N VAL A 218 14.27 10.88 7.68
CA VAL A 218 15.59 10.57 7.08
C VAL A 218 16.52 9.88 8.09
N ASP A 219 16.51 10.32 9.35
CA ASP A 219 17.31 9.68 10.42
C ASP A 219 16.84 8.24 10.64
N GLY A 220 15.51 7.97 10.65
CA GLY A 220 14.97 6.61 10.75
C GLY A 220 15.47 5.71 9.62
N PHE A 221 15.45 6.21 8.38
CA PHE A 221 16.00 5.48 7.23
C PHE A 221 17.49 5.17 7.37
N HIS A 222 18.28 6.14 7.82
CA HIS A 222 19.72 5.96 8.03
C HIS A 222 20.02 5.01 9.19
N GLU A 223 19.24 5.10 10.29
CA GLU A 223 19.41 4.24 11.46
C GLU A 223 19.17 2.75 11.12
N GLY A 224 18.26 2.45 10.17
CA GLY A 224 18.04 1.10 9.67
C GLY A 224 19.30 0.45 9.09
N PHE A 225 20.20 1.21 8.45
CA PHE A 225 21.51 0.69 8.03
C PHE A 225 22.42 0.37 9.20
N ILE A 226 22.39 1.20 10.24
CA ILE A 226 23.27 1.06 11.42
C ILE A 226 22.85 -0.14 12.25
N ILE A 227 21.57 -0.26 12.58
CA ILE A 227 21.04 -1.32 13.44
C ILE A 227 21.19 -2.70 12.77
N ASN A 228 20.90 -2.80 11.48
CA ASN A 228 21.03 -4.04 10.74
C ASN A 228 22.45 -4.29 10.24
N ASN A 229 23.43 -3.45 10.65
CA ASN A 229 24.85 -3.56 10.24
C ASN A 229 25.03 -3.67 8.70
N ILE A 230 24.24 -2.90 7.95
CA ILE A 230 24.27 -2.89 6.48
C ILE A 230 25.28 -1.85 6.00
N ASP A 231 26.15 -2.24 5.05
CA ASP A 231 27.08 -1.30 4.42
C ASP A 231 26.36 -0.35 3.46
N MET A 232 26.24 0.91 3.86
CA MET A 232 25.63 1.97 3.06
C MET A 232 26.58 2.51 1.96
N SER A 233 27.89 2.22 2.03
CA SER A 233 28.88 2.83 1.14
C SER A 233 28.65 2.66 -0.37
N PRO A 234 28.06 1.54 -0.88
CA PRO A 234 27.73 1.40 -2.29
C PRO A 234 26.44 2.10 -2.71
N LYS A 235 25.59 2.51 -1.77
CA LYS A 235 24.26 3.05 -2.05
C LYS A 235 24.31 4.46 -2.60
N ARG A 236 23.42 4.78 -3.57
CA ARG A 236 23.40 6.05 -4.29
C ARG A 236 22.01 6.64 -4.49
N SER A 237 20.94 5.86 -4.34
CA SER A 237 19.58 6.31 -4.58
C SER A 237 18.61 5.82 -3.51
N VAL A 238 17.57 6.60 -3.24
CA VAL A 238 16.49 6.30 -2.29
C VAL A 238 15.14 6.59 -2.96
N ASN A 239 14.19 5.67 -2.84
CA ASN A 239 12.83 5.90 -3.29
C ASN A 239 12.01 6.60 -2.20
N ILE A 240 11.54 7.81 -2.49
CA ILE A 240 10.66 8.58 -1.61
C ILE A 240 9.22 8.40 -2.07
N ARG A 241 8.38 7.86 -1.18
CA ARG A 241 6.95 7.64 -1.39
C ARG A 241 6.16 8.54 -0.46
N TYR A 242 5.15 9.23 -0.98
CA TYR A 242 4.37 10.17 -0.18
C TYR A 242 3.01 10.48 -0.81
N THR A 243 2.13 11.10 -0.03
CA THR A 243 0.88 11.66 -0.53
C THR A 243 1.09 13.11 -0.96
N ILE A 244 0.62 13.47 -2.15
CA ILE A 244 0.66 14.85 -2.67
C ILE A 244 0.06 15.80 -1.63
N GLY A 245 0.66 17.00 -1.50
CA GLY A 245 0.38 17.98 -0.45
C GLY A 245 1.48 18.08 0.60
N PHE A 246 2.37 17.06 0.68
CA PHE A 246 3.52 17.04 1.61
C PHE A 246 4.82 17.58 1.01
N GLU A 247 4.78 18.26 -0.13
CA GLU A 247 5.96 18.78 -0.84
C GLU A 247 6.93 19.59 0.03
N PRO A 248 6.51 20.42 1.01
CA PRO A 248 7.46 21.11 1.88
C PRO A 248 8.35 20.16 2.68
N VAL A 249 7.78 19.08 3.23
CA VAL A 249 8.53 18.07 3.99
C VAL A 249 9.39 17.23 3.06
N VAL A 250 8.84 16.83 1.90
CA VAL A 250 9.55 16.01 0.90
C VAL A 250 10.73 16.77 0.29
N ARG A 251 10.60 18.06 0.00
CA ARG A 251 11.69 18.93 -0.47
C ARG A 251 12.85 18.93 0.53
N GLU A 252 12.54 19.07 1.80
CA GLU A 252 13.56 19.06 2.86
C GLU A 252 14.17 17.66 3.04
N ALA A 253 13.35 16.60 2.92
CA ALA A 253 13.86 15.22 2.97
C ALA A 253 14.81 14.93 1.78
N VAL A 254 14.50 15.38 0.57
CA VAL A 254 15.40 15.28 -0.60
C VAL A 254 16.73 15.95 -0.32
N ARG A 255 16.72 17.15 0.29
CA ARG A 255 17.95 17.86 0.68
C ARG A 255 18.78 17.04 1.68
N LEU A 256 18.14 16.49 2.73
CA LEU A 256 18.79 15.71 3.76
C LEU A 256 19.32 14.36 3.22
N PHE A 257 18.57 13.66 2.36
CA PHE A 257 19.07 12.46 1.69
C PHE A 257 20.27 12.74 0.80
N SER A 258 20.26 13.88 0.11
CA SER A 258 21.43 14.31 -0.70
C SER A 258 22.67 14.56 0.15
N GLU A 259 22.53 15.08 1.37
CA GLU A 259 23.66 15.28 2.31
C GLU A 259 24.32 13.96 2.74
N ILE A 260 23.58 12.86 2.77
CA ILE A 260 24.11 11.51 3.04
C ILE A 260 24.45 10.72 1.77
N GLY A 261 24.45 11.39 0.60
CA GLY A 261 24.88 10.83 -0.68
C GLY A 261 23.84 10.01 -1.45
N LEU A 262 22.55 10.16 -1.16
CA LEU A 262 21.44 9.47 -1.81
C LEU A 262 20.66 10.42 -2.72
N ALA A 263 20.57 10.10 -4.02
CA ALA A 263 19.72 10.79 -4.96
C ALA A 263 18.26 10.33 -4.83
N PRO A 264 17.27 11.25 -4.90
CA PRO A 264 15.87 10.88 -4.79
C PRO A 264 15.35 10.20 -6.05
N ILE A 265 14.54 9.19 -5.88
CA ILE A 265 13.69 8.58 -6.89
C ILE A 265 12.24 8.79 -6.44
N ILE A 266 11.47 9.54 -7.22
CA ILE A 266 10.05 9.85 -6.93
C ILE A 266 9.23 9.48 -8.16
N TYR A 267 8.50 8.39 -8.10
CA TYR A 267 7.68 7.87 -9.19
C TYR A 267 6.22 7.70 -8.77
N ARG A 268 5.31 7.66 -9.74
CA ARG A 268 3.87 7.48 -9.51
C ARG A 268 3.46 6.03 -9.31
N SER A 269 2.31 5.82 -8.75
CA SER A 269 1.63 4.53 -8.80
C SER A 269 1.29 4.13 -10.24
N GLY A 270 1.31 2.82 -10.54
CA GLY A 270 1.00 2.32 -11.89
C GLY A 270 -0.43 2.67 -12.32
N VAL A 271 -0.60 3.13 -13.57
CA VAL A 271 -1.89 3.56 -14.11
C VAL A 271 -2.49 2.60 -15.13
N SER A 272 -1.67 1.88 -15.90
CA SER A 272 -2.12 0.83 -16.83
C SER A 272 -2.44 -0.46 -16.08
N VAL A 273 -3.36 -1.25 -16.60
CA VAL A 273 -3.70 -2.60 -16.11
C VAL A 273 -2.48 -3.54 -16.04
N LEU A 274 -1.43 -3.29 -16.81
CA LEU A 274 -0.17 -4.04 -16.76
C LEU A 274 0.66 -3.74 -15.51
N THR A 275 0.65 -2.49 -15.05
CA THR A 275 1.52 -2.00 -13.96
C THR A 275 0.77 -1.67 -12.68
N ARG A 276 -0.55 -1.49 -12.76
CA ARG A 276 -1.42 -1.21 -11.61
C ARG A 276 -1.47 -2.43 -10.69
N GLY A 277 -1.22 -2.22 -9.40
CA GLY A 277 -1.39 -3.20 -8.34
C GLY A 277 -2.66 -2.97 -7.53
N LEU A 278 -2.98 -3.87 -6.60
CA LEU A 278 -4.06 -3.68 -5.63
C LEU A 278 -3.71 -2.54 -4.64
N HIS A 279 -2.43 -2.35 -4.37
CA HIS A 279 -1.92 -1.26 -3.54
C HIS A 279 -1.20 -0.24 -4.42
N LYS A 280 -1.42 1.04 -4.13
CA LYS A 280 -0.73 2.15 -4.78
C LYS A 280 0.68 2.28 -4.19
N ILE A 281 1.70 2.29 -5.05
CA ILE A 281 3.12 2.42 -4.66
C ILE A 281 3.74 3.57 -5.45
N GLY A 282 4.32 4.53 -4.75
CA GLY A 282 4.92 5.73 -5.32
C GLY A 282 4.37 6.99 -4.66
N TYR A 283 4.31 8.11 -5.38
CA TYR A 283 3.48 9.21 -4.92
C TYR A 283 2.01 8.95 -5.29
N ILE A 284 1.13 9.37 -4.41
CA ILE A 284 -0.31 9.13 -4.50
C ILE A 284 -1.09 10.40 -4.15
N SER A 285 -2.37 10.42 -4.50
CA SER A 285 -3.35 11.43 -4.09
C SER A 285 -4.65 10.76 -3.65
N SER A 286 -5.57 11.57 -3.15
CA SER A 286 -6.94 11.15 -2.86
C SER A 286 -7.60 10.49 -4.07
N SER A 287 -8.53 9.58 -3.84
CA SER A 287 -9.31 8.97 -4.90
C SER A 287 -10.49 9.87 -5.30
N PRO A 288 -10.74 10.12 -6.60
CA PRO A 288 -11.97 10.79 -7.03
C PRO A 288 -13.22 9.97 -6.73
N ASN A 289 -13.05 8.65 -6.63
CA ASN A 289 -14.13 7.70 -6.33
C ASN A 289 -13.57 6.32 -5.98
N PRO A 290 -13.52 5.94 -4.71
CA PRO A 290 -13.04 4.61 -4.29
C PRO A 290 -13.83 3.45 -4.91
N GLN A 291 -15.13 3.62 -5.21
CA GLN A 291 -15.93 2.58 -5.86
C GLN A 291 -15.47 2.32 -7.31
N TYR A 292 -15.07 3.36 -8.05
CA TYR A 292 -14.48 3.20 -9.38
C TYR A 292 -13.19 2.36 -9.32
N GLU A 293 -12.30 2.66 -8.38
CA GLU A 293 -11.06 1.89 -8.20
C GLU A 293 -11.34 0.43 -7.81
N TYR A 294 -12.31 0.22 -6.93
CA TYR A 294 -12.74 -1.12 -6.51
C TYR A 294 -13.36 -1.92 -7.65
N ASP A 295 -14.19 -1.31 -8.49
CA ASP A 295 -14.83 -1.96 -9.63
C ASP A 295 -13.80 -2.45 -10.67
N HIS A 296 -12.68 -1.72 -10.85
CA HIS A 296 -11.64 -1.99 -11.84
C HIS A 296 -10.41 -2.75 -11.33
N ARG A 297 -10.40 -3.20 -10.06
CA ARG A 297 -9.22 -3.85 -9.46
C ARG A 297 -8.80 -5.17 -10.11
N TYR A 298 -9.72 -5.82 -10.82
CA TYR A 298 -9.49 -7.11 -11.49
C TYR A 298 -9.66 -7.05 -13.02
N ASP A 299 -9.49 -5.91 -13.61
CA ASP A 299 -9.59 -5.70 -15.06
C ASP A 299 -8.68 -6.64 -15.87
N GLN A 300 -7.54 -7.04 -15.31
CA GLN A 300 -6.66 -8.04 -15.92
C GLN A 300 -7.36 -9.40 -16.20
N ALA A 301 -8.49 -9.69 -15.56
CA ALA A 301 -9.24 -10.92 -15.79
C ALA A 301 -9.61 -11.13 -17.27
N ILE A 302 -9.68 -10.05 -18.06
CA ILE A 302 -10.05 -10.07 -19.46
C ILE A 302 -9.02 -10.79 -20.34
N PHE A 303 -7.72 -10.77 -19.94
CA PHE A 303 -6.61 -11.34 -20.76
C PHE A 303 -5.64 -12.22 -19.95
N PHE A 304 -5.65 -12.19 -18.62
CA PHE A 304 -4.66 -12.86 -17.79
C PHE A 304 -4.81 -14.38 -17.82
N ASP A 305 -3.82 -15.07 -18.39
CA ASP A 305 -3.72 -16.52 -18.41
C ASP A 305 -2.29 -16.98 -18.09
N ASN A 306 -2.06 -18.31 -18.04
CA ASN A 306 -0.74 -18.86 -17.73
C ASN A 306 0.35 -18.48 -18.76
N ARG A 307 0.00 -18.25 -20.02
CA ARG A 307 0.97 -17.82 -21.06
C ARG A 307 1.37 -16.39 -20.80
N PHE A 308 0.40 -15.54 -20.52
CA PHE A 308 0.62 -14.14 -20.19
C PHE A 308 1.44 -13.98 -18.91
N MET A 309 1.10 -14.73 -17.84
CA MET A 309 1.86 -14.72 -16.59
C MET A 309 3.36 -15.05 -16.81
N LYS A 310 3.66 -16.09 -17.58
CA LYS A 310 5.06 -16.48 -17.87
C LYS A 310 5.79 -15.39 -18.65
N HIS A 311 5.15 -14.85 -19.68
CA HIS A 311 5.72 -13.75 -20.46
C HIS A 311 5.97 -12.52 -19.60
N LYS A 312 5.01 -12.15 -18.74
CA LYS A 312 5.14 -11.03 -17.78
C LYS A 312 6.34 -11.22 -16.85
N LEU A 313 6.57 -12.44 -16.34
CA LEU A 313 7.76 -12.75 -15.52
C LEU A 313 9.07 -12.63 -16.29
N GLU A 314 9.10 -13.06 -17.56
CA GLU A 314 10.26 -12.89 -18.43
C GLU A 314 10.58 -11.42 -18.67
N CYS A 315 9.58 -10.60 -18.99
CA CYS A 315 9.74 -9.14 -19.13
C CYS A 315 10.27 -8.50 -17.84
N TYR A 316 9.74 -8.92 -16.70
CA TYR A 316 10.15 -8.42 -15.39
C TYR A 316 11.62 -8.76 -15.09
N HIS A 317 12.02 -10.01 -15.34
CA HIS A 317 13.41 -10.45 -15.21
C HIS A 317 14.35 -9.67 -16.14
N ASN A 318 13.98 -9.52 -17.43
CA ASN A 318 14.80 -8.81 -18.41
C ASN A 318 14.98 -7.33 -18.02
N ALA A 319 13.94 -6.68 -17.53
CA ALA A 319 14.01 -5.30 -17.05
C ALA A 319 14.97 -5.15 -15.85
N TYR A 320 14.89 -6.03 -14.85
CA TYR A 320 15.83 -6.02 -13.73
C TYR A 320 17.26 -6.35 -14.15
N GLU A 321 17.47 -7.30 -15.08
CA GLU A 321 18.81 -7.59 -15.60
C GLU A 321 19.40 -6.37 -16.35
N HIS A 322 18.55 -5.60 -17.06
CA HIS A 322 18.98 -4.37 -17.73
C HIS A 322 19.41 -3.29 -16.71
N TYR A 323 18.66 -3.11 -15.62
CA TYR A 323 18.91 -2.10 -14.57
C TYR A 323 19.55 -2.66 -13.31
N LYS A 324 20.33 -3.74 -13.41
CA LYS A 324 20.94 -4.39 -12.24
C LYS A 324 21.95 -3.52 -11.49
N ASP A 325 22.64 -2.62 -12.18
CA ASP A 325 23.61 -1.73 -11.58
C ASP A 325 22.90 -0.66 -10.74
N GLU A 326 21.77 -0.13 -11.23
CA GLU A 326 20.88 0.79 -10.51
C GLU A 326 20.22 0.07 -9.32
N ALA A 327 19.77 -1.18 -9.51
CA ALA A 327 19.22 -2.01 -8.44
C ALA A 327 20.24 -2.27 -7.32
N TYR A 328 21.50 -2.49 -7.64
CA TYR A 328 22.57 -2.70 -6.66
C TYR A 328 22.83 -1.47 -5.79
N VAL A 329 22.81 -0.27 -6.37
CA VAL A 329 23.05 0.99 -5.63
C VAL A 329 21.79 1.55 -4.96
N PHE A 330 20.64 0.93 -5.15
CA PHE A 330 19.38 1.31 -4.51
C PHE A 330 19.44 1.06 -3.00
N ALA A 331 19.16 2.12 -2.20
CA ALA A 331 19.24 2.07 -0.74
C ALA A 331 17.96 1.55 -0.07
N GLY A 332 16.84 1.58 -0.77
CA GLY A 332 15.53 1.17 -0.27
C GLY A 332 14.47 2.26 -0.33
N PRO A 333 13.23 1.96 0.06
CA PRO A 333 12.15 2.92 0.10
C PRO A 333 12.07 3.64 1.44
N ALA A 334 11.74 4.93 1.38
CA ALA A 334 11.41 5.80 2.48
C ALA A 334 9.97 6.29 2.28
N CYS A 335 9.03 5.85 3.13
CA CYS A 335 7.60 6.00 2.94
C CYS A 335 7.01 7.03 3.92
N MET A 336 6.19 7.93 3.40
CA MET A 336 5.35 8.82 4.17
C MET A 336 3.90 8.52 3.80
N GLU A 337 3.19 7.86 4.70
CA GLU A 337 1.78 7.52 4.53
C GLU A 337 0.88 8.62 5.10
N THR A 338 -0.37 8.61 4.69
CA THR A 338 -1.39 9.48 5.25
C THR A 338 -2.59 8.68 5.73
N PHE A 339 -3.37 9.29 6.62
CA PHE A 339 -4.56 8.68 7.18
C PHE A 339 -5.62 9.73 7.50
N GLY A 340 -6.84 9.27 7.76
CA GLY A 340 -7.97 10.12 8.13
C GLY A 340 -9.04 10.20 7.05
N GLU A 341 -8.91 9.40 5.97
CA GLU A 341 -9.92 9.25 4.95
C GLU A 341 -11.22 8.71 5.54
N ILE A 342 -12.34 9.11 4.93
CA ILE A 342 -13.65 8.57 5.26
C ILE A 342 -13.68 7.08 4.90
N ALA A 343 -14.16 6.27 5.85
CA ALA A 343 -14.28 4.84 5.68
C ALA A 343 -15.08 4.46 4.44
N PHE A 344 -14.46 3.71 3.53
CA PHE A 344 -15.09 3.19 2.34
C PHE A 344 -15.61 1.76 2.56
N LEU A 345 -16.90 1.55 2.24
CA LEU A 345 -17.51 0.23 2.16
C LEU A 345 -17.83 -0.08 0.70
N PRO A 346 -17.13 -1.03 0.08
CA PRO A 346 -17.31 -1.32 -1.33
C PRO A 346 -18.66 -1.97 -1.62
N GLU A 347 -19.27 -1.60 -2.75
CA GLU A 347 -20.39 -2.31 -3.33
C GLU A 347 -19.90 -3.39 -4.30
N ASN A 348 -20.25 -4.65 -4.04
CA ASN A 348 -19.93 -5.77 -4.91
C ASN A 348 -20.95 -5.86 -6.06
N LYS A 349 -20.55 -5.47 -7.27
CA LYS A 349 -21.38 -5.57 -8.46
C LYS A 349 -21.16 -6.89 -9.19
N GLU A 350 -22.23 -7.49 -9.71
CA GLU A 350 -22.16 -8.72 -10.52
C GLU A 350 -21.53 -8.47 -11.89
N GLU A 351 -21.58 -7.24 -12.36
CA GLU A 351 -21.07 -6.76 -13.64
C GLU A 351 -19.56 -6.59 -13.65
N ASN A 352 -18.92 -6.45 -12.48
CA ASN A 352 -17.47 -6.31 -12.39
C ASN A 352 -16.74 -7.52 -12.97
N LEU A 353 -15.59 -7.26 -13.59
CA LEU A 353 -14.64 -8.32 -13.92
C LEU A 353 -14.14 -8.99 -12.63
N LYS A 354 -14.10 -10.30 -12.61
CA LYS A 354 -13.64 -11.10 -11.47
C LYS A 354 -12.64 -12.14 -11.94
N LEU A 355 -11.60 -12.36 -11.14
CA LEU A 355 -10.66 -13.43 -11.40
C LEU A 355 -11.34 -14.79 -11.21
N SER A 356 -11.26 -15.67 -12.19
CA SER A 356 -11.60 -17.09 -12.02
C SER A 356 -10.65 -17.72 -11.00
N LYS A 357 -11.03 -18.86 -10.39
CA LYS A 357 -10.18 -19.58 -9.44
C LYS A 357 -8.76 -19.82 -9.99
N LYS A 358 -8.67 -20.21 -11.27
CA LYS A 358 -7.37 -20.43 -11.92
C LYS A 358 -6.56 -19.13 -12.05
N GLN A 359 -7.20 -18.00 -12.35
CA GLN A 359 -6.52 -16.71 -12.44
C GLN A 359 -6.07 -16.21 -11.06
N GLN A 360 -6.83 -16.49 -9.99
CA GLN A 360 -6.43 -16.21 -8.62
C GLN A 360 -5.15 -16.99 -8.25
N GLU A 361 -5.11 -18.30 -8.54
CA GLU A 361 -3.93 -19.14 -8.34
C GLU A 361 -2.71 -18.60 -9.13
N LEU A 362 -2.91 -18.21 -10.40
CA LEU A 362 -1.85 -17.62 -11.23
C LEU A 362 -1.41 -16.24 -10.72
N SER A 363 -2.31 -15.44 -10.14
CA SER A 363 -1.97 -14.13 -9.55
C SER A 363 -1.07 -14.30 -8.32
N VAL A 364 -1.40 -15.27 -7.45
CA VAL A 364 -0.55 -15.64 -6.31
C VAL A 364 0.82 -16.12 -6.77
N GLU A 365 0.86 -17.04 -7.74
CA GLU A 365 2.12 -17.56 -8.32
C GLU A 365 2.96 -16.41 -8.91
N PHE A 366 2.32 -15.47 -9.62
CA PHE A 366 3.01 -14.32 -10.19
C PHE A 366 3.62 -13.44 -9.10
N GLN A 367 2.88 -13.10 -8.05
CA GLN A 367 3.37 -12.26 -6.96
C GLN A 367 4.61 -12.88 -6.29
N MET A 368 4.56 -14.17 -5.96
CA MET A 368 5.68 -14.88 -5.36
C MET A 368 6.93 -14.83 -6.26
N LYS A 369 6.79 -15.21 -7.53
CA LYS A 369 7.92 -15.25 -8.47
C LYS A 369 8.45 -13.85 -8.84
N ALA A 370 7.59 -12.84 -8.94
CA ALA A 370 8.01 -11.47 -9.19
C ALA A 370 8.83 -10.91 -8.02
N SER A 371 8.42 -11.20 -6.78
CA SER A 371 9.19 -10.84 -5.57
C SER A 371 10.53 -11.59 -5.50
N GLU A 372 10.57 -12.88 -5.85
CA GLU A 372 11.83 -13.64 -5.95
C GLU A 372 12.78 -13.01 -6.98
N ILE A 373 12.27 -12.61 -8.15
CA ILE A 373 13.09 -11.93 -9.18
C ILE A 373 13.60 -10.61 -8.61
N MET A 374 12.75 -9.77 -8.05
CA MET A 374 13.15 -8.48 -7.47
C MET A 374 14.25 -8.66 -6.41
N ASN A 375 14.09 -9.62 -5.50
CA ASN A 375 15.03 -9.89 -4.40
C ASN A 375 16.39 -10.42 -4.88
N GLN A 376 16.50 -10.95 -6.10
CA GLN A 376 17.80 -11.31 -6.68
C GLN A 376 18.67 -10.09 -6.98
N TYR A 377 18.04 -8.95 -7.33
CA TYR A 377 18.70 -7.69 -7.72
C TYR A 377 18.73 -6.68 -6.58
N ILE A 378 17.63 -6.55 -5.85
CA ILE A 378 17.48 -5.66 -4.69
C ILE A 378 17.39 -6.54 -3.45
N LYS A 379 18.55 -6.92 -2.94
CA LYS A 379 18.64 -7.85 -1.81
C LYS A 379 18.07 -7.22 -0.53
N PRO A 380 17.10 -7.89 0.15
CA PRO A 380 16.51 -7.38 1.39
C PRO A 380 17.55 -7.01 2.45
N GLU A 381 18.57 -7.86 2.64
CA GLU A 381 19.65 -7.67 3.61
C GLU A 381 20.66 -6.56 3.24
N GLN A 382 20.46 -5.86 2.12
CA GLN A 382 21.35 -4.78 1.64
C GLN A 382 20.62 -3.45 1.47
N ARG A 383 19.42 -3.33 1.96
CA ARG A 383 18.61 -2.09 1.89
C ARG A 383 18.06 -1.71 3.25
N SER A 384 17.76 -0.43 3.42
CA SER A 384 16.96 0.06 4.53
C SER A 384 15.51 0.28 4.11
N PHE A 385 14.69 0.56 5.09
CA PHE A 385 13.30 0.95 4.94
C PHE A 385 12.95 1.93 6.05
N THR A 386 12.08 2.88 5.79
CA THR A 386 11.43 3.67 6.84
C THR A 386 10.02 4.03 6.44
N ILE A 387 9.16 4.14 7.43
CA ILE A 387 7.77 4.55 7.23
C ILE A 387 7.33 5.45 8.38
N ILE A 388 6.65 6.55 8.04
CA ILE A 388 6.07 7.51 8.96
C ILE A 388 4.69 7.91 8.46
N SER A 389 3.75 8.25 9.35
CA SER A 389 2.39 8.60 8.96
C SER A 389 1.97 9.96 9.49
N TYR A 390 1.13 10.66 8.72
CA TYR A 390 0.54 11.94 9.07
C TYR A 390 -0.95 12.00 8.68
N PRO A 391 -1.78 12.76 9.42
CA PRO A 391 -3.19 12.91 9.07
C PRO A 391 -3.38 13.85 7.88
N ILE A 392 -4.51 13.68 7.18
CA ILE A 392 -5.00 14.60 6.15
C ILE A 392 -6.23 15.38 6.66
N PRO A 393 -6.60 16.53 6.03
CA PRO A 393 -7.73 17.36 6.46
C PRO A 393 -9.08 16.62 6.57
N GLU A 394 -9.30 15.57 5.80
CA GLU A 394 -10.52 14.75 5.84
C GLU A 394 -10.77 14.07 7.20
N ILE A 395 -9.74 13.99 8.07
CA ILE A 395 -9.87 13.48 9.45
C ILE A 395 -10.87 14.28 10.28
N GLY A 396 -11.17 15.52 9.89
CA GLY A 396 -12.19 16.36 10.49
C GLY A 396 -11.70 17.72 11.01
N ASP A 397 -12.61 18.42 11.69
CA ASP A 397 -12.42 19.83 12.12
C ASP A 397 -11.16 20.05 12.99
N ASN A 398 -10.69 19.03 13.69
CA ASN A 398 -9.51 19.10 14.57
C ASN A 398 -8.20 18.74 13.87
N PHE A 399 -8.16 18.76 12.53
CA PHE A 399 -6.99 18.34 11.74
C PHE A 399 -5.67 18.96 12.22
N GLU A 400 -5.63 20.29 12.41
CA GLU A 400 -4.38 20.98 12.79
C GLU A 400 -3.87 20.57 14.19
N GLU A 401 -4.79 20.31 15.16
CA GLU A 401 -4.46 19.82 16.48
C GLU A 401 -3.99 18.36 16.44
N ILE A 402 -4.73 17.51 15.73
CA ILE A 402 -4.38 16.09 15.55
C ILE A 402 -3.02 15.98 14.88
N PHE A 403 -2.74 16.78 13.86
CA PHE A 403 -1.44 16.79 13.17
C PHE A 403 -0.29 17.08 14.14
N LYS A 404 -0.45 18.07 15.02
CA LYS A 404 0.57 18.41 16.02
C LYS A 404 0.77 17.29 17.06
N GLU A 405 -0.31 16.63 17.48
CA GLU A 405 -0.21 15.48 18.39
C GLU A 405 0.49 14.30 17.71
N VAL A 406 0.20 14.02 16.41
CA VAL A 406 0.89 12.99 15.64
C VAL A 406 2.38 13.29 15.50
N VAL A 407 2.78 14.55 15.28
CA VAL A 407 4.20 14.95 15.28
C VAL A 407 4.86 14.63 16.63
N LYS A 408 4.18 14.87 17.76
CA LYS A 408 4.70 14.49 19.10
C LYS A 408 4.82 12.98 19.24
N VAL A 409 3.80 12.22 18.81
CA VAL A 409 3.82 10.75 18.82
C VAL A 409 4.99 10.21 17.99
N ASN A 410 5.25 10.78 16.82
CA ASN A 410 6.35 10.38 15.92
C ASN A 410 7.74 10.73 16.48
N THR A 411 7.84 11.60 17.50
CA THR A 411 9.09 12.07 18.08
C THR A 411 9.25 11.70 19.56
N LEU A 412 8.56 10.66 20.04
CA LEU A 412 8.67 10.15 21.41
C LEU A 412 10.11 9.70 21.74
N ASP A 413 10.47 9.81 23.04
CA ASP A 413 11.81 9.47 23.55
C ASP A 413 12.05 7.94 23.46
N LYS A 414 12.80 7.54 22.44
CA LYS A 414 13.14 6.13 22.19
C LYS A 414 14.00 5.50 23.30
N ASP A 415 14.81 6.26 24.02
CA ASP A 415 15.62 5.72 25.11
C ASP A 415 14.76 5.37 26.34
N LYS A 416 13.72 6.17 26.62
CA LYS A 416 12.73 5.85 27.65
C LYS A 416 11.97 4.57 27.28
N TYR A 417 11.48 4.48 26.03
CA TYR A 417 10.76 3.28 25.57
C TYR A 417 11.63 2.04 25.56
N ARG A 418 12.89 2.14 25.16
CA ARG A 418 13.88 1.05 25.22
C ARG A 418 13.93 0.39 26.61
N GLN A 419 14.02 1.21 27.65
CA GLN A 419 14.10 0.70 29.03
C GLN A 419 12.81 0.02 29.48
N ILE A 420 11.66 0.62 29.18
CA ILE A 420 10.34 0.06 29.57
C ILE A 420 10.08 -1.24 28.82
N GLN A 421 10.31 -1.28 27.52
CA GLN A 421 10.12 -2.47 26.68
C GLN A 421 11.03 -3.62 27.09
N GLN A 422 12.23 -3.33 27.61
CA GLN A 422 13.12 -4.36 28.11
C GLN A 422 12.53 -5.14 29.29
N HIS A 423 11.76 -4.49 30.19
CA HIS A 423 11.06 -5.22 31.27
C HIS A 423 10.02 -6.21 30.71
N LEU A 424 9.29 -5.84 29.66
CA LEU A 424 8.36 -6.77 28.98
C LEU A 424 9.11 -7.95 28.36
N ILE A 425 10.21 -7.69 27.65
CA ILE A 425 11.04 -8.71 27.01
C ILE A 425 11.61 -9.67 28.05
N ASP A 426 12.12 -9.18 29.19
CA ASP A 426 12.68 -10.00 30.25
C ASP A 426 11.63 -10.95 30.89
N ALA A 427 10.37 -10.53 30.95
CA ALA A 427 9.25 -11.37 31.39
C ALA A 427 8.83 -12.37 30.31
N LEU A 428 8.68 -11.92 29.06
CA LEU A 428 8.25 -12.73 27.92
C LEU A 428 9.27 -13.82 27.55
N ASN A 429 10.56 -13.56 27.74
CA ASN A 429 11.64 -14.55 27.51
C ASN A 429 11.58 -15.74 28.48
N GLN A 430 10.78 -15.67 29.56
CA GLN A 430 10.56 -16.79 30.48
C GLN A 430 9.38 -17.67 30.05
N ALA A 431 8.60 -17.23 29.06
CA ALA A 431 7.39 -17.90 28.62
C ALA A 431 7.66 -19.05 27.64
N VAL A 432 6.90 -20.11 27.75
CA VAL A 432 6.76 -21.14 26.71
C VAL A 432 5.54 -20.87 25.83
N GLU A 433 4.57 -20.13 26.36
CA GLU A 433 3.40 -19.62 25.63
C GLU A 433 2.91 -18.32 26.27
N VAL A 434 2.19 -17.51 25.50
CA VAL A 434 1.54 -16.29 25.97
C VAL A 434 0.04 -16.42 25.74
N HIS A 435 -0.76 -16.15 26.77
CA HIS A 435 -2.21 -16.15 26.70
C HIS A 435 -2.75 -14.75 26.60
N ILE A 436 -3.52 -14.48 25.54
CA ILE A 436 -4.15 -13.20 25.25
C ILE A 436 -5.66 -13.37 25.37
N LYS A 437 -6.31 -12.54 26.17
CA LYS A 437 -7.74 -12.61 26.41
C LYS A 437 -8.42 -11.28 26.19
N GLY A 438 -9.49 -11.32 25.39
CA GLY A 438 -10.36 -10.18 25.12
C GLY A 438 -11.35 -9.92 26.25
N LYS A 439 -11.98 -8.74 26.23
CA LYS A 439 -12.93 -8.23 27.23
C LYS A 439 -14.21 -7.74 26.56
N GLY A 440 -15.32 -7.90 27.28
CA GLY A 440 -16.62 -7.39 26.85
C GLY A 440 -17.17 -8.13 25.61
N LYS A 441 -17.22 -7.45 24.46
CA LYS A 441 -17.65 -8.05 23.18
C LYS A 441 -16.51 -8.73 22.44
N ASN A 442 -15.27 -8.40 22.78
CA ASN A 442 -14.11 -9.02 22.17
C ASN A 442 -13.98 -10.48 22.65
N LYS A 443 -13.96 -11.41 21.71
CA LYS A 443 -13.97 -12.86 21.95
C LYS A 443 -12.59 -13.48 21.90
N THR A 444 -11.53 -12.69 21.83
CA THR A 444 -10.17 -13.21 21.78
C THR A 444 -9.90 -14.13 22.96
N ASP A 445 -9.41 -15.31 22.64
CA ASP A 445 -8.90 -16.31 23.59
C ASP A 445 -7.84 -17.12 22.83
N LEU A 446 -6.59 -16.62 22.90
CA LEU A 446 -5.51 -17.02 21.99
C LEU A 446 -4.26 -17.36 22.80
N TYR A 447 -3.71 -18.53 22.56
CA TYR A 447 -2.43 -18.99 23.08
C TYR A 447 -1.39 -18.95 21.97
N VAL A 448 -0.30 -18.22 22.21
CA VAL A 448 0.81 -18.06 21.26
C VAL A 448 2.04 -18.78 21.79
N ALA A 449 2.52 -19.79 21.05
CA ALA A 449 3.66 -20.60 21.46
C ALA A 449 4.98 -19.88 21.17
N MET A 450 5.94 -19.95 22.10
CA MET A 450 7.25 -19.32 22.02
C MET A 450 8.32 -20.32 21.58
N HIS A 451 9.37 -19.80 20.92
CA HIS A 451 10.56 -20.60 20.63
C HIS A 451 11.37 -20.89 21.88
N GLU A 452 12.06 -22.03 21.87
CA GLU A 452 13.05 -22.38 22.90
C GLU A 452 14.36 -21.64 22.62
N MET A 453 14.96 -21.05 23.66
CA MET A 453 16.29 -20.43 23.59
C MET A 453 17.34 -21.39 24.12
N ASP A 454 18.45 -21.57 23.39
CA ASP A 454 19.55 -22.42 23.82
C ASP A 454 20.37 -21.76 24.96
N ASP A 455 20.61 -20.45 24.88
CA ASP A 455 21.33 -19.67 25.89
C ASP A 455 20.61 -18.35 26.21
N PRO A 456 19.63 -18.32 27.14
CA PRO A 456 18.88 -17.11 27.51
C PRO A 456 19.76 -15.93 27.99
N SER A 457 21.05 -16.16 28.28
CA SER A 457 21.98 -15.07 28.62
C SER A 457 22.48 -14.31 27.39
N LYS A 458 22.36 -14.88 26.19
CA LYS A 458 22.84 -14.32 24.92
C LYS A 458 21.73 -14.16 23.87
N GLU A 459 20.60 -14.79 24.10
CA GLU A 459 19.49 -14.91 23.16
C GLU A 459 18.24 -14.25 23.71
N THR A 460 17.36 -13.84 22.82
CA THR A 460 16.03 -13.31 23.12
C THR A 460 15.03 -13.72 22.03
N ASN A 461 13.77 -13.93 22.43
CA ASN A 461 12.68 -14.20 21.49
C ASN A 461 12.04 -12.92 20.96
N PHE A 462 12.20 -11.79 21.64
CA PHE A 462 11.52 -10.56 21.29
C PHE A 462 12.48 -9.46 20.88
N GLU A 463 12.13 -8.74 19.81
CA GLU A 463 12.80 -7.51 19.44
C GLU A 463 12.28 -6.33 20.27
N ASN A 464 13.19 -5.48 20.69
CA ASN A 464 12.90 -4.19 21.31
C ASN A 464 12.83 -3.14 20.20
N CYS A 465 11.64 -3.03 19.56
CA CYS A 465 11.45 -2.16 18.41
C CYS A 465 11.40 -0.69 18.82
N LEU A 466 12.35 0.08 18.33
CA LEU A 466 12.46 1.52 18.52
C LEU A 466 12.13 2.23 17.20
N ALA A 467 11.93 3.56 17.26
CA ALA A 467 11.63 4.37 16.08
C ALA A 467 12.84 4.50 15.15
N ASP A 468 13.19 3.46 14.46
CA ASP A 468 14.24 3.35 13.45
C ASP A 468 13.63 3.18 12.06
N VAL A 469 13.05 2.02 11.77
CA VAL A 469 12.38 1.71 10.51
C VAL A 469 10.93 2.17 10.54
N ASN A 470 10.15 1.72 11.55
CA ASN A 470 8.73 2.06 11.73
C ASN A 470 8.59 3.19 12.76
N ILE A 471 8.04 4.33 12.34
CA ILE A 471 7.79 5.48 13.19
C ILE A 471 6.28 5.63 13.38
N PRO A 472 5.76 5.67 14.63
CA PRO A 472 6.42 5.93 15.92
C PRO A 472 7.01 4.71 16.63
N VAL A 473 7.77 4.96 17.68
CA VAL A 473 8.26 3.94 18.62
C VAL A 473 7.10 3.28 19.37
N GLY A 474 7.31 2.03 19.77
CA GLY A 474 6.52 1.49 20.85
C GLY A 474 5.98 0.09 20.65
N GLU A 475 6.84 -0.92 20.49
CA GLU A 475 6.43 -2.33 20.56
C GLU A 475 7.57 -3.25 20.94
N VAL A 476 7.18 -4.44 21.39
CA VAL A 476 8.03 -5.62 21.47
C VAL A 476 7.39 -6.72 20.65
N PHE A 477 8.12 -7.33 19.71
CA PHE A 477 7.54 -8.30 18.79
C PHE A 477 8.38 -9.57 18.65
N THR A 478 7.77 -10.64 18.15
CA THR A 478 8.38 -11.94 17.89
C THR A 478 7.73 -12.61 16.69
N SER A 479 8.48 -13.43 15.96
CA SER A 479 7.90 -14.42 15.05
C SER A 479 7.51 -15.65 15.86
N PRO A 480 6.22 -15.96 16.05
CA PRO A 480 5.80 -17.04 16.95
C PRO A 480 6.09 -18.41 16.36
N LYS A 481 6.22 -19.40 17.23
CA LYS A 481 6.17 -20.80 16.83
C LYS A 481 4.75 -21.15 16.42
N LEU A 482 4.55 -21.73 15.22
CA LEU A 482 3.21 -22.06 14.73
C LEU A 482 2.63 -23.24 15.50
N THR A 483 3.39 -24.32 15.62
CA THR A 483 2.96 -25.51 16.38
C THR A 483 2.70 -25.15 17.84
N GLY A 484 1.47 -25.34 18.27
CA GLY A 484 1.01 -25.00 19.62
C GLY A 484 0.31 -23.63 19.72
N THR A 485 0.39 -22.78 18.70
CA THR A 485 -0.36 -21.52 18.65
C THR A 485 -1.80 -21.78 18.22
N ASN A 486 -2.75 -21.60 19.16
CA ASN A 486 -4.16 -21.96 18.96
C ASN A 486 -5.10 -20.98 19.64
N GLY A 487 -6.27 -20.77 19.05
CA GLY A 487 -7.34 -19.98 19.66
C GLY A 487 -8.03 -19.05 18.68
N VAL A 488 -8.74 -18.08 19.22
CA VAL A 488 -9.52 -17.10 18.47
C VAL A 488 -8.95 -15.72 18.67
N LEU A 489 -8.71 -15.02 17.57
CA LEU A 489 -8.47 -13.57 17.50
C LEU A 489 -9.76 -12.90 17.06
N HIS A 490 -10.23 -11.90 17.79
CA HIS A 490 -11.39 -11.10 17.43
C HIS A 490 -11.13 -9.62 17.62
N VAL A 491 -11.58 -8.80 16.67
CA VAL A 491 -11.58 -7.33 16.76
C VAL A 491 -12.92 -6.78 16.31
N GLY A 492 -13.43 -5.77 17.03
CA GLY A 492 -14.74 -5.17 16.74
C GLY A 492 -14.74 -4.42 15.41
N GLU A 493 -13.76 -3.58 15.19
CA GLU A 493 -13.54 -2.85 13.94
C GLU A 493 -12.03 -2.72 13.68
N VAL A 494 -11.63 -2.90 12.43
CA VAL A 494 -10.23 -2.67 11.99
C VAL A 494 -10.20 -2.26 10.52
N TYR A 495 -9.24 -1.42 10.16
CA TYR A 495 -8.95 -1.04 8.77
C TYR A 495 -7.71 -1.79 8.30
N LEU A 496 -7.88 -2.56 7.24
CA LEU A 496 -6.80 -3.33 6.62
C LEU A 496 -6.82 -3.01 5.13
N ASN A 497 -5.70 -2.51 4.59
CA ASN A 497 -5.58 -2.17 3.17
C ASN A 497 -6.72 -1.26 2.68
N ASP A 498 -6.98 -0.17 3.40
CA ASP A 498 -8.04 0.83 3.12
C ASP A 498 -9.48 0.29 3.19
N LEU A 499 -9.67 -0.95 3.61
CA LEU A 499 -10.98 -1.57 3.75
C LEU A 499 -11.34 -1.76 5.21
N LYS A 500 -12.55 -1.34 5.57
CA LYS A 500 -13.11 -1.54 6.91
C LYS A 500 -13.59 -2.99 7.09
N PHE A 501 -13.10 -3.67 8.14
CA PHE A 501 -13.60 -4.95 8.62
C PHE A 501 -14.41 -4.75 9.91
N ILE A 502 -15.58 -5.37 9.99
CA ILE A 502 -16.50 -5.27 11.12
C ILE A 502 -16.66 -6.65 11.77
N ASP A 503 -16.47 -6.73 13.09
CA ASP A 503 -16.52 -8.00 13.86
C ASP A 503 -15.66 -9.09 13.19
N LEU A 504 -14.38 -8.78 12.88
CA LEU A 504 -13.45 -9.75 12.30
C LEU A 504 -13.07 -10.78 13.34
N GLU A 505 -13.31 -12.06 13.03
CA GLU A 505 -12.99 -13.21 13.87
C GLU A 505 -12.16 -14.21 13.07
N ILE A 506 -11.00 -14.58 13.58
CA ILE A 506 -10.06 -15.52 12.96
C ILE A 506 -9.71 -16.61 13.96
N THR A 507 -9.84 -17.87 13.57
CA THR A 507 -9.42 -19.01 14.39
C THR A 507 -8.11 -19.57 13.88
N PHE A 508 -7.14 -19.69 14.78
CA PHE A 508 -5.86 -20.33 14.51
C PHE A 508 -5.82 -21.75 15.04
N LYS A 509 -5.22 -22.65 14.26
CA LYS A 509 -4.89 -24.00 14.64
C LYS A 509 -3.45 -24.29 14.22
N ASP A 510 -2.61 -24.60 15.21
CA ASP A 510 -1.17 -24.70 15.00
C ASP A 510 -0.63 -23.53 14.15
N GLY A 511 -1.00 -22.31 14.57
CA GLY A 511 -0.57 -21.06 13.97
C GLY A 511 -1.11 -20.73 12.56
N MET A 512 -1.86 -21.64 11.94
CA MET A 512 -2.47 -21.43 10.64
C MET A 512 -3.93 -21.00 10.76
N ILE A 513 -4.38 -20.10 9.90
CA ILE A 513 -5.81 -19.72 9.84
C ILE A 513 -6.62 -20.96 9.42
N SER A 514 -7.56 -21.38 10.28
CA SER A 514 -8.44 -22.52 10.03
C SER A 514 -9.88 -22.12 9.73
N GLU A 515 -10.38 -21.05 10.37
CA GLU A 515 -11.71 -20.47 10.15
C GLU A 515 -11.65 -18.95 10.25
N TYR A 516 -12.55 -18.27 9.55
CA TYR A 516 -12.67 -16.81 9.60
C TYR A 516 -14.08 -16.35 9.24
N THR A 517 -14.49 -15.22 9.82
CA THR A 517 -15.76 -14.54 9.49
C THR A 517 -15.68 -13.06 9.83
N CYS A 518 -16.60 -12.26 9.27
CA CYS A 518 -16.82 -10.86 9.62
C CYS A 518 -18.31 -10.51 9.48
N LYS A 519 -18.68 -9.25 9.69
CA LYS A 519 -20.06 -8.76 9.54
C LYS A 519 -20.19 -7.58 8.56
N ASN A 520 -19.39 -7.54 7.54
CA ASN A 520 -19.45 -6.51 6.50
C ASN A 520 -20.68 -6.65 5.60
N PHE A 521 -21.09 -7.89 5.32
CA PHE A 521 -22.16 -8.20 4.37
C PHE A 521 -23.26 -9.04 5.03
N LYS A 522 -24.37 -9.22 4.31
CA LYS A 522 -25.57 -9.89 4.83
C LYS A 522 -25.44 -11.41 4.90
N THR A 523 -24.64 -12.00 4.05
CA THR A 523 -24.47 -13.46 3.98
C THR A 523 -23.07 -13.86 4.44
N GLU A 524 -22.98 -15.06 5.00
CA GLU A 524 -21.68 -15.63 5.44
C GLU A 524 -20.76 -15.89 4.25
N GLU A 525 -21.31 -16.26 3.10
CA GLU A 525 -20.55 -16.47 1.88
C GLU A 525 -19.87 -15.18 1.40
N GLU A 526 -20.58 -14.06 1.44
CA GLU A 526 -20.01 -12.74 1.09
C GLU A 526 -18.95 -12.31 2.08
N ASN A 527 -19.17 -12.51 3.37
CA ASN A 527 -18.19 -12.19 4.43
C ASN A 527 -16.91 -13.02 4.28
N LYS A 528 -17.05 -14.33 4.05
CA LYS A 528 -15.88 -15.20 3.81
C LYS A 528 -15.15 -14.85 2.52
N ALA A 529 -15.88 -14.54 1.44
CA ALA A 529 -15.27 -14.11 0.19
C ALA A 529 -14.49 -12.82 0.37
N PHE A 530 -15.02 -11.85 1.11
CA PHE A 530 -14.38 -10.57 1.39
C PHE A 530 -13.06 -10.75 2.15
N ILE A 531 -13.05 -11.58 3.20
CA ILE A 531 -11.83 -11.89 3.96
C ILE A 531 -10.82 -12.63 3.08
N LYS A 532 -11.29 -13.66 2.34
CA LYS A 532 -10.41 -14.44 1.45
C LYS A 532 -9.73 -13.58 0.39
N GLU A 533 -10.45 -12.64 -0.18
CA GLU A 533 -9.96 -11.76 -1.23
C GLU A 533 -8.99 -10.70 -0.68
N ASN A 534 -9.33 -10.05 0.43
CA ASN A 534 -8.68 -8.82 0.88
C ASN A 534 -7.70 -9.02 2.06
N LEU A 535 -7.80 -10.12 2.81
CA LEU A 535 -6.89 -10.45 3.90
C LEU A 535 -6.03 -11.68 3.58
N LEU A 536 -6.62 -12.74 2.98
CA LEU A 536 -5.87 -13.94 2.62
C LEU A 536 -5.28 -13.85 1.19
N TYR A 537 -5.58 -12.80 0.43
CA TYR A 537 -5.09 -12.61 -0.95
C TYR A 537 -5.36 -13.83 -1.84
N ASN A 538 -6.59 -14.37 -1.73
CA ASN A 538 -7.08 -15.56 -2.42
C ASN A 538 -6.40 -16.89 -2.06
N ARG A 539 -5.59 -16.92 -1.01
CA ARG A 539 -5.02 -18.16 -0.46
C ARG A 539 -6.04 -18.91 0.39
N ASP A 540 -5.82 -20.20 0.63
CA ASP A 540 -6.71 -21.00 1.46
C ASP A 540 -6.45 -20.77 2.97
N THR A 541 -5.22 -20.43 3.33
CA THR A 541 -4.76 -20.12 4.69
C THR A 541 -3.54 -19.22 4.67
N LEU A 542 -3.24 -18.61 5.81
CA LEU A 542 -1.98 -17.90 6.09
C LEU A 542 -1.50 -18.28 7.50
N PRO A 543 -0.18 -18.30 7.75
CA PRO A 543 0.37 -18.46 9.08
C PRO A 543 0.25 -17.18 9.90
N MET A 544 0.36 -17.28 11.21
CA MET A 544 0.70 -16.16 12.09
C MET A 544 2.18 -15.81 11.86
N GLY A 545 2.43 -14.64 11.31
CA GLY A 545 3.79 -14.14 11.03
C GLY A 545 4.40 -13.42 12.22
N GLU A 546 3.55 -12.78 13.04
CA GLU A 546 3.99 -11.96 14.16
C GLU A 546 3.03 -12.04 15.34
N PHE A 547 3.60 -11.92 16.55
CA PHE A 547 2.93 -11.52 17.77
C PHE A 547 3.70 -10.38 18.41
N ALA A 548 3.01 -9.30 18.73
CA ALA A 548 3.60 -8.12 19.33
C ALA A 548 2.74 -7.54 20.47
N ILE A 549 3.38 -6.71 21.30
CA ILE A 549 2.71 -5.89 22.30
C ILE A 549 3.08 -4.44 22.05
N GLY A 550 2.13 -3.68 21.50
CA GLY A 550 2.26 -2.23 21.36
C GLY A 550 2.30 -1.56 22.73
N THR A 551 3.15 -0.56 22.89
CA THR A 551 3.40 0.15 24.16
C THR A 551 3.13 1.65 24.07
N ASN A 552 2.71 2.16 22.88
CA ASN A 552 2.48 3.58 22.65
C ASN A 552 1.11 4.03 23.16
N THR A 553 0.98 4.13 24.48
CA THR A 553 -0.23 4.60 25.15
C THR A 553 -0.50 6.09 24.88
N THR A 554 0.52 6.88 24.51
CA THR A 554 0.36 8.28 24.08
C THR A 554 -0.45 8.36 22.80
N ALA A 555 -0.12 7.53 21.79
CA ALA A 555 -0.90 7.43 20.56
C ALA A 555 -2.34 6.96 20.82
N TYR A 556 -2.51 5.98 21.71
CA TYR A 556 -3.83 5.51 22.10
C TYR A 556 -4.69 6.62 22.73
N VAL A 557 -4.14 7.40 23.67
CA VAL A 557 -4.83 8.52 24.30
C VAL A 557 -5.21 9.60 23.28
N MET A 558 -4.30 9.95 22.39
CA MET A 558 -4.58 10.84 21.27
C MET A 558 -5.78 10.32 20.45
N ALA A 559 -5.73 9.05 20.05
CA ALA A 559 -6.79 8.41 19.26
C ALA A 559 -8.16 8.48 19.94
N LYS A 560 -8.20 8.24 21.25
CA LYS A 560 -9.44 8.33 22.06
C LYS A 560 -9.91 9.75 22.28
N THR A 561 -9.00 10.69 22.50
CA THR A 561 -9.33 12.11 22.75
C THR A 561 -10.03 12.74 21.55
N TYR A 562 -9.61 12.41 20.36
CA TYR A 562 -10.17 12.94 19.11
C TYR A 562 -11.19 12.00 18.46
N ASP A 563 -11.48 10.84 19.05
CA ASP A 563 -12.38 9.80 18.49
C ASP A 563 -11.98 9.32 17.08
N ILE A 564 -10.66 9.12 16.89
CA ILE A 564 -10.07 8.74 15.60
C ILE A 564 -9.43 7.35 15.62
N LEU A 565 -9.72 6.52 16.63
CA LEU A 565 -9.10 5.20 16.82
C LEU A 565 -9.14 4.34 15.55
N TYR A 566 -10.27 4.38 14.84
CA TYR A 566 -10.51 3.59 13.64
C TYR A 566 -10.17 4.30 12.32
N GLN A 567 -9.58 5.49 12.41
CA GLN A 567 -9.09 6.26 11.26
C GLN A 567 -7.56 6.28 11.19
N LEU A 568 -6.89 5.77 12.24
CA LEU A 568 -5.43 5.71 12.28
C LEU A 568 -4.90 4.62 11.34
N PRO A 569 -3.72 4.82 10.74
CA PRO A 569 -3.08 3.81 9.93
C PRO A 569 -2.58 2.66 10.80
N ILE A 570 -2.43 1.48 10.19
CA ILE A 570 -1.95 0.29 10.88
C ILE A 570 -0.64 0.55 11.62
N LEU A 571 0.26 1.30 11.02
CA LEU A 571 1.56 1.70 11.58
C LEU A 571 1.48 2.35 12.98
N ILE A 572 0.42 3.12 13.26
CA ILE A 572 0.19 3.72 14.59
C ILE A 572 -0.68 2.77 15.44
N VAL A 573 -1.68 2.14 14.83
CA VAL A 573 -2.63 1.24 15.53
C VAL A 573 -1.90 0.05 16.13
N GLU A 574 -0.94 -0.56 15.43
CA GLU A 574 -0.14 -1.68 15.94
C GLU A 574 0.62 -1.33 17.23
N LYS A 575 1.05 -0.08 17.38
CA LYS A 575 1.74 0.38 18.60
C LYS A 575 0.81 0.61 19.81
N MET A 576 -0.51 0.58 19.61
CA MET A 576 -1.52 0.93 20.63
C MET A 576 -2.16 -0.28 21.33
N GLY A 577 -1.62 -1.48 21.17
CA GLY A 577 -2.15 -2.69 21.78
C GLY A 577 -1.44 -3.95 21.31
N PRO A 578 -1.84 -5.13 21.79
CA PRO A 578 -1.34 -6.36 21.24
C PRO A 578 -1.84 -6.53 19.80
N HIS A 579 -0.94 -6.93 18.90
CA HIS A 579 -1.28 -7.17 17.52
C HIS A 579 -0.67 -8.47 16.99
N PHE A 580 -1.23 -8.94 15.89
CA PHE A 580 -0.91 -10.24 15.30
C PHE A 580 -0.87 -10.06 13.78
N ALA A 581 0.26 -10.34 13.16
CA ALA A 581 0.31 -10.36 11.71
C ALA A 581 -0.09 -11.72 11.15
N VAL A 582 -0.81 -11.69 10.03
CA VAL A 582 -1.05 -12.88 9.21
C VAL A 582 -0.23 -12.77 7.93
N GLY A 583 0.47 -13.84 7.57
CA GLY A 583 1.39 -13.88 6.44
C GLY A 583 2.83 -14.14 6.85
N ASP A 584 3.76 -13.44 6.21
CA ASP A 584 5.21 -13.61 6.43
C ASP A 584 5.65 -13.01 7.77
N THR A 585 6.81 -13.46 8.27
CA THR A 585 7.43 -12.87 9.46
C THR A 585 8.07 -11.52 9.13
N CYS A 586 8.34 -10.69 10.14
CA CYS A 586 9.04 -9.41 9.97
C CYS A 586 10.46 -9.58 9.40
N TYR A 587 11.02 -10.78 9.51
CA TYR A 587 12.38 -11.10 9.04
C TYR A 587 12.42 -11.86 7.71
N SER A 588 11.29 -11.96 7.00
CA SER A 588 11.20 -12.72 5.74
C SER A 588 12.31 -12.37 4.76
N HIS A 589 13.01 -13.38 4.27
CA HIS A 589 14.20 -13.32 3.42
C HIS A 589 15.47 -12.78 4.12
N CYS A 590 15.42 -12.44 5.42
CA CYS A 590 16.54 -11.92 6.21
C CYS A 590 16.79 -12.74 7.49
N GLU A 591 16.16 -13.92 7.64
CA GLU A 591 16.18 -14.74 8.86
C GLU A 591 17.58 -15.14 9.29
N GLU A 592 18.50 -15.34 8.32
CA GLU A 592 19.92 -15.69 8.58
C GLU A 592 20.76 -14.46 9.00
N THR A 593 20.21 -13.24 8.88
CA THR A 593 20.94 -12.03 9.29
C THR A 593 20.94 -11.96 10.82
N GLU A 594 22.14 -11.75 11.40
CA GLU A 594 22.27 -11.55 12.83
C GLU A 594 21.66 -10.20 13.22
N VAL A 595 20.64 -10.21 14.07
CA VAL A 595 19.99 -9.02 14.63
C VAL A 595 20.11 -9.08 16.15
N ARG A 596 20.49 -7.97 16.79
CA ARG A 596 20.66 -7.89 18.23
C ARG A 596 19.84 -6.75 18.83
N ASN A 597 19.25 -7.03 19.97
CA ASN A 597 18.65 -5.99 20.80
C ASN A 597 19.72 -5.05 21.39
N PRO A 598 19.35 -3.84 21.85
CA PRO A 598 20.24 -2.91 22.51
C PRO A 598 20.98 -3.46 23.74
N ASP A 599 20.47 -4.51 24.39
CA ASP A 599 21.14 -5.24 25.47
C ASP A 599 22.23 -6.22 25.01
N GLY A 600 22.43 -6.34 23.68
CA GLY A 600 23.44 -7.18 23.04
C GLY A 600 23.01 -8.62 22.81
N LYS A 601 21.80 -9.03 23.20
CA LYS A 601 21.28 -10.38 22.94
C LYS A 601 20.86 -10.52 21.49
N GLU A 602 21.13 -11.68 20.92
CA GLU A 602 20.69 -12.02 19.57
C GLU A 602 19.21 -12.43 19.55
N ILE A 603 18.46 -11.93 18.59
CA ILE A 603 17.08 -12.31 18.35
C ILE A 603 17.07 -13.64 17.60
N VAL A 604 16.51 -14.70 18.24
CA VAL A 604 16.48 -16.05 17.68
C VAL A 604 15.14 -16.40 17.06
N ALA A 605 14.05 -15.75 17.45
CA ALA A 605 12.72 -15.96 16.92
C ALA A 605 12.46 -15.11 15.66
N LYS A 606 13.25 -15.32 14.61
CA LYS A 606 13.17 -14.63 13.31
C LYS A 606 12.38 -15.42 12.26
N TYR A 607 12.00 -16.63 12.53
CA TYR A 607 11.33 -17.52 11.61
C TYR A 607 10.22 -18.32 12.31
N ASN A 608 9.27 -18.77 11.51
CA ASN A 608 8.29 -19.79 11.88
C ASN A 608 8.52 -21.07 11.03
N GLU A 609 7.65 -22.07 11.17
CA GLU A 609 7.80 -23.32 10.44
C GLU A 609 7.70 -23.15 8.92
N CYS A 610 6.85 -22.23 8.42
CA CYS A 610 6.72 -21.95 6.98
C CYS A 610 8.01 -21.34 6.41
N SER A 611 8.54 -20.29 7.02
CA SER A 611 9.77 -19.65 6.52
C SER A 611 10.99 -20.55 6.63
N LYS A 612 11.04 -21.46 7.64
CA LYS A 612 12.09 -22.51 7.73
C LYS A 612 12.06 -23.48 6.55
N GLU A 613 10.89 -23.74 6.00
CA GLU A 613 10.71 -24.57 4.80
C GLU A 613 10.88 -23.77 3.50
N GLY A 614 11.15 -22.46 3.60
CA GLY A 614 11.30 -21.55 2.47
C GLY A 614 9.95 -21.15 1.84
N GLU A 615 8.85 -21.31 2.57
CA GLU A 615 7.52 -20.92 2.12
C GLU A 615 7.22 -19.48 2.55
N TYR A 616 7.08 -18.57 1.58
CA TYR A 616 6.78 -17.16 1.76
C TYR A 616 5.50 -16.78 1.03
N PHE A 617 4.72 -15.88 1.65
CA PHE A 617 3.40 -15.50 1.20
C PHE A 617 3.37 -14.10 0.55
N GLN A 618 4.44 -13.33 0.70
CA GLN A 618 4.58 -11.97 0.19
C GLN A 618 3.45 -11.03 0.68
N CYS A 619 3.03 -11.24 1.91
CA CYS A 619 2.10 -10.39 2.62
C CYS A 619 2.37 -10.45 4.12
N HIS A 620 2.10 -9.33 4.78
CA HIS A 620 2.17 -9.17 6.23
C HIS A 620 1.08 -8.17 6.60
N THR A 621 0.10 -8.61 7.39
CA THR A 621 -1.06 -7.77 7.72
C THR A 621 -1.36 -7.84 9.20
N ASP A 622 -1.16 -6.72 9.91
CA ASP A 622 -1.33 -6.58 11.35
C ASP A 622 -2.79 -6.37 11.74
N ILE A 623 -3.20 -7.05 12.80
CA ILE A 623 -4.54 -6.97 13.37
C ILE A 623 -4.38 -6.67 14.85
N THR A 624 -4.75 -5.47 15.29
CA THR A 624 -4.54 -4.96 16.65
C THR A 624 -5.80 -5.04 17.49
N ILE A 625 -5.67 -5.48 18.75
CA ILE A 625 -6.71 -5.38 19.78
C ILE A 625 -6.48 -4.09 20.58
N PRO A 626 -7.40 -3.12 20.57
CA PRO A 626 -7.29 -1.91 21.40
C PRO A 626 -7.28 -2.24 22.89
N TYR A 627 -6.58 -1.45 23.71
CA TYR A 627 -6.48 -1.68 25.18
C TYR A 627 -7.84 -1.83 25.87
N GLU A 628 -8.86 -1.10 25.44
CA GLU A 628 -10.21 -1.18 26.00
C GLU A 628 -10.92 -2.50 25.74
N GLU A 629 -10.53 -3.22 24.70
CA GLU A 629 -11.06 -4.55 24.36
C GLU A 629 -10.24 -5.69 24.96
N LEU A 630 -9.16 -5.38 25.70
CA LEU A 630 -8.22 -6.34 26.27
C LEU A 630 -8.49 -6.59 27.75
N ASP A 631 -8.73 -7.88 28.13
CA ASP A 631 -8.79 -8.31 29.52
C ASP A 631 -7.39 -8.53 30.10
N SER A 632 -6.58 -9.36 29.43
CA SER A 632 -5.26 -9.72 29.95
C SER A 632 -4.29 -10.22 28.89
N ILE A 633 -3.00 -10.00 29.18
CA ILE A 633 -1.88 -10.71 28.56
C ILE A 633 -1.06 -11.33 29.67
N CYS A 634 -0.87 -12.65 29.59
CA CYS A 634 -0.18 -13.45 30.59
C CYS A 634 0.89 -14.31 29.94
N ALA A 635 2.13 -14.19 30.37
CA ALA A 635 3.23 -15.08 29.99
C ALA A 635 3.20 -16.33 30.89
N ILE A 636 3.20 -17.51 30.30
CA ILE A 636 3.10 -18.80 31.00
C ILE A 636 4.49 -19.46 30.89
N THR A 637 5.12 -19.72 32.03
CA THR A 637 6.46 -20.32 32.09
C THR A 637 6.39 -21.84 31.93
N LEU A 638 7.52 -22.49 31.70
CA LEU A 638 7.63 -23.94 31.62
C LEU A 638 7.17 -24.64 32.93
N GLY A 639 7.30 -23.95 34.07
CA GLY A 639 6.81 -24.44 35.35
C GLY A 639 5.30 -24.29 35.56
N GLY A 640 4.61 -23.61 34.66
CA GLY A 640 3.20 -23.28 34.76
C GLY A 640 2.93 -22.03 35.62
N ASP A 641 3.96 -21.25 35.97
CA ASP A 641 3.78 -19.98 36.66
C ASP A 641 3.29 -18.93 35.65
N GLU A 642 2.36 -18.10 36.10
CA GLU A 642 1.78 -17.02 35.30
C GLU A 642 2.43 -15.66 35.64
N ILE A 643 2.96 -14.97 34.66
CA ILE A 643 3.46 -13.61 34.77
C ILE A 643 2.51 -12.68 34.06
N LEU A 644 1.74 -11.91 34.82
CA LEU A 644 0.76 -10.98 34.26
C LEU A 644 1.44 -9.70 33.77
N LEU A 645 1.29 -9.41 32.49
CA LEU A 645 1.87 -8.22 31.83
C LEU A 645 0.86 -7.09 31.76
N ILE A 646 -0.35 -7.40 31.28
CA ILE A 646 -1.46 -6.45 31.14
C ILE A 646 -2.70 -7.03 31.81
N LYS A 647 -3.47 -6.18 32.51
CA LYS A 647 -4.77 -6.51 33.06
C LYS A 647 -5.74 -5.34 32.89
N ASP A 648 -6.97 -5.65 32.40
CA ASP A 648 -7.99 -4.66 32.10
C ASP A 648 -7.51 -3.48 31.24
N GLY A 649 -6.64 -3.77 30.25
CA GLY A 649 -6.04 -2.79 29.34
C GLY A 649 -4.94 -1.92 29.97
N LYS A 650 -4.42 -2.26 31.16
CA LYS A 650 -3.35 -1.53 31.86
C LYS A 650 -2.11 -2.41 32.07
N PHE A 651 -0.95 -1.83 31.88
CA PHE A 651 0.33 -2.48 32.18
C PHE A 651 0.48 -2.66 33.70
N VAL A 652 0.69 -3.89 34.13
CA VAL A 652 0.79 -4.25 35.58
C VAL A 652 2.14 -4.89 35.93
N LEU A 653 2.98 -5.16 34.92
CA LEU A 653 4.33 -5.65 35.15
C LEU A 653 5.19 -4.54 35.78
N SER A 654 6.00 -4.89 36.80
CA SER A 654 6.91 -3.93 37.43
C SER A 654 7.91 -3.35 36.43
N GLY A 655 8.07 -2.02 36.43
CA GLY A 655 8.92 -1.28 35.50
C GLY A 655 8.21 -0.80 34.22
N THR A 656 6.91 -1.13 34.04
CA THR A 656 6.11 -0.67 32.90
C THR A 656 5.03 0.33 33.29
N GLU A 657 4.96 0.73 34.56
CA GLU A 657 3.88 1.55 35.12
C GLU A 657 3.73 2.91 34.45
N THR A 658 4.85 3.49 33.97
CA THR A 658 4.87 4.79 33.27
C THR A 658 4.11 4.76 31.94
N LEU A 659 3.90 3.59 31.35
CA LEU A 659 3.02 3.43 30.19
C LEU A 659 1.55 3.73 30.51
N ASN A 660 1.14 3.63 31.77
CA ASN A 660 -0.21 3.96 32.20
C ASN A 660 -0.42 5.47 32.45
N GLU A 661 0.66 6.28 32.52
CA GLU A 661 0.53 7.72 32.77
C GLU A 661 -0.39 8.43 31.77
N PRO A 662 -0.21 8.25 30.44
CA PRO A 662 -1.13 8.84 29.46
C PRO A 662 -2.57 8.33 29.64
N LEU A 663 -2.79 7.07 29.99
CA LEU A 663 -4.14 6.47 30.13
C LEU A 663 -4.97 7.14 31.24
N THR A 664 -4.33 7.87 32.18
CA THR A 664 -5.05 8.62 33.23
C THR A 664 -5.83 9.83 32.69
N GLU A 665 -5.50 10.30 31.48
CA GLU A 665 -6.13 11.46 30.86
C GLU A 665 -7.54 11.15 30.30
N ILE A 666 -7.82 9.87 30.01
CA ILE A 666 -9.07 9.41 29.40
C ILE A 666 -9.93 8.53 30.34
N GLY A 667 -9.49 8.35 31.59
CA GLY A 667 -10.14 7.50 32.61
C GLY A 667 -11.15 8.22 33.49
#